data_8f831e09bca99824ff77d65e47ff4259
#
_entry.id   8f831e09bca99824ff77d65e47ff4259
#
_cell.length_a   1.000
_cell.length_b   1.000
_cell.length_c   1.000
_cell.angle_alpha   90.00
_cell.angle_beta   90.00
_cell.angle_gamma   90.00
#
_symmetry.space_group_name_H-M   'P 1'
#
loop_
_entity.id
_entity.type
_entity.pdbx_description
1 polymer ?
#
loop_
_entity_poly.entity_id
_entity_poly.type
_entity_poly.pdbx_seq_one_letter_code
_entity_poly.pdbx_strand_id
1 'polypeptide(L)'
;MDSHLLSFLAAKTDPQNAGLWLPLWIHSRDTAEVMRRLAIHWLSNGARAALGLEEALLSKLAYFLGAVHDIGKAIVLFQCNITQHLPEVRERLARQCVFPERFVFPRATPHAKASEAILLQLGCPKGVASIAGAHHGKPQENGQNEYIEENIESYHNNYYGKGEKDLWFSLWKQMLEQHLRDAGFASVEDLPVLTIPQELLLTGLLIMADWIASNTNFFPLLSVEDLGSASLYPKRIADGWERIHLPEPWQPLSYLPMDSGSFEDRFGFPPNEVQQAVLDVAATMEAPGLLILEAQMGVGKTEAALAAAETFAAKWGAGGLFFGLPTQATANGIFGRLTAWAQTQSEDTAHSIRLAHGMAELNEDYRELFPGRSFVETPEEGVSVHPWFQGNKQALLADFVIGTVDQLLMTALKQKHLMLRHLGVAGKVVVVDEIHACDPYMITYLDRALSWLGCYHVPVLLLSATLPAQRRAELVAAYLGAKTVDRKLFSNRGYPLLTWTSGTTVQQRVVALSAGQRQVALQTAREDALPQLLEEALAEGGCAGIIVNTVKKAQAIANLLQEKMPEYQVVLFHAQFLMPDRAEKERILLERLGKRSTPEQRDRLIVVGTQVLEQSLDIDFDFLITELCPMDLLLQRIGREHRHPGHDPYRPPRLRQARCVVLTAEDGFDEGSKAVYGEWLLWRTQMLLPSAVHLPEDIPSLVQDTYSWEEQDVIPQTEESELALQLYQLKEKSKRENAGQFLILPPKKRTVLAGPAALDDWMRDERARSESQARAAVRDGDPSIEVLVMMKCRDGSVRFLPWQEGGAAVPTDRPPSLEESRAIARQRLRLPGYFSRRWAIDAVIGELEEQNRCFLGQWQQAPMLEGELVLLLDEEFSAHLAGSRIVYDRERGLTYGKEEACERDGI
;
A
#
# COMPACT_ATOMS: atom_id res chain seq x y z
N MET A 1 -21.15 -49.39 -4.84
CA MET A 1 -21.14 -48.95 -6.27
C MET A 1 -20.50 -47.56 -6.48
N ASP A 2 -20.49 -46.72 -5.47
CA ASP A 2 -20.20 -45.28 -5.65
C ASP A 2 -18.72 -44.87 -5.57
N SER A 3 -17.85 -45.69 -4.99
CA SER A 3 -16.39 -45.37 -4.89
C SER A 3 -15.68 -45.29 -6.26
N HIS A 4 -16.29 -45.82 -7.31
CA HIS A 4 -15.71 -45.80 -8.66
C HIS A 4 -15.97 -44.47 -9.38
N LEU A 5 -17.08 -43.77 -9.11
CA LEU A 5 -17.38 -42.48 -9.73
C LEU A 5 -16.46 -41.41 -9.22
N LEU A 6 -16.16 -41.40 -7.92
CA LEU A 6 -15.28 -40.41 -7.28
C LEU A 6 -13.89 -40.35 -7.92
N SER A 7 -13.35 -41.51 -8.36
CA SER A 7 -12.02 -41.53 -8.97
C SER A 7 -11.92 -40.88 -10.34
N PHE A 8 -13.06 -40.64 -11.01
CA PHE A 8 -13.10 -40.07 -12.36
C PHE A 8 -13.57 -38.59 -12.40
N LEU A 9 -13.96 -38.01 -11.28
CA LEU A 9 -14.27 -36.59 -11.25
C LEU A 9 -12.99 -35.76 -11.53
N ALA A 10 -13.05 -34.86 -12.50
CA ALA A 10 -11.92 -34.03 -12.90
C ALA A 10 -11.93 -32.67 -12.20
N ALA A 11 -10.77 -32.21 -11.74
CA ALA A 11 -10.56 -30.86 -11.23
C ALA A 11 -9.89 -29.92 -12.26
N LYS A 12 -8.95 -30.46 -13.06
CA LYS A 12 -8.18 -29.73 -14.06
C LYS A 12 -7.85 -30.60 -15.28
N THR A 13 -7.64 -29.92 -16.41
CA THR A 13 -7.19 -30.53 -17.66
C THR A 13 -6.17 -29.62 -18.34
N ASP A 14 -5.33 -30.19 -19.17
CA ASP A 14 -4.53 -29.42 -20.11
C ASP A 14 -5.28 -29.31 -21.44
N PRO A 15 -5.70 -28.09 -21.86
CA PRO A 15 -6.39 -27.90 -23.13
C PRO A 15 -5.58 -28.30 -24.38
N GLN A 16 -4.25 -28.33 -24.23
CA GLN A 16 -3.32 -28.65 -25.33
C GLN A 16 -2.92 -30.13 -25.33
N ASN A 17 -3.11 -30.86 -24.22
CA ASN A 17 -2.76 -32.24 -24.07
C ASN A 17 -3.87 -33.06 -23.40
N ALA A 18 -4.71 -33.70 -24.19
CA ALA A 18 -5.86 -34.49 -23.72
C ALA A 18 -5.48 -35.70 -22.83
N GLY A 19 -4.20 -36.06 -22.76
CA GLY A 19 -3.70 -37.14 -21.89
C GLY A 19 -3.34 -36.65 -20.46
N LEU A 20 -3.36 -35.33 -20.19
CA LEU A 20 -3.00 -34.77 -18.89
C LEU A 20 -4.21 -34.18 -18.17
N TRP A 21 -4.37 -34.55 -16.91
CA TRP A 21 -5.46 -34.08 -16.06
C TRP A 21 -5.10 -34.15 -14.58
N LEU A 22 -5.98 -33.61 -13.75
CA LEU A 22 -5.91 -33.72 -12.30
C LEU A 22 -7.27 -34.21 -11.77
N PRO A 23 -7.36 -35.40 -11.18
CA PRO A 23 -8.56 -35.88 -10.50
C PRO A 23 -8.94 -34.95 -9.34
N LEU A 24 -10.24 -34.78 -9.11
CA LEU A 24 -10.74 -33.91 -8.04
C LEU A 24 -10.27 -34.35 -6.66
N TRP A 25 -10.26 -35.68 -6.39
CA TRP A 25 -9.82 -36.18 -5.10
C TRP A 25 -8.32 -35.93 -4.83
N ILE A 26 -7.46 -35.89 -5.87
CA ILE A 26 -6.05 -35.55 -5.74
C ILE A 26 -5.90 -34.06 -5.47
N HIS A 27 -6.58 -33.21 -6.25
CA HIS A 27 -6.55 -31.77 -6.03
C HIS A 27 -7.04 -31.39 -4.63
N SER A 28 -8.13 -31.97 -4.17
CA SER A 28 -8.64 -31.80 -2.80
C SER A 28 -7.58 -32.16 -1.74
N ARG A 29 -6.86 -33.28 -1.92
CA ARG A 29 -5.79 -33.70 -1.00
C ARG A 29 -4.55 -32.82 -1.12
N ASP A 30 -4.14 -32.46 -2.33
CA ASP A 30 -3.02 -31.53 -2.53
C ASP A 30 -3.29 -30.22 -1.78
N THR A 31 -4.47 -29.62 -1.96
CA THR A 31 -4.86 -28.37 -1.29
C THR A 31 -4.97 -28.54 0.22
N ALA A 32 -5.54 -29.66 0.69
CA ALA A 32 -5.66 -29.97 2.11
C ALA A 32 -4.31 -30.03 2.82
N GLU A 33 -3.36 -30.76 2.25
CA GLU A 33 -2.02 -30.92 2.83
C GLU A 33 -1.20 -29.61 2.72
N VAL A 34 -1.32 -28.88 1.61
CA VAL A 34 -0.67 -27.57 1.48
C VAL A 34 -1.23 -26.62 2.52
N MET A 35 -2.56 -26.53 2.68
CA MET A 35 -3.18 -25.64 3.66
C MET A 35 -2.78 -25.99 5.10
N ARG A 36 -2.75 -27.29 5.43
CA ARG A 36 -2.30 -27.77 6.73
C ARG A 36 -0.84 -27.40 7.00
N ARG A 37 0.05 -27.61 6.03
CA ARG A 37 1.47 -27.23 6.16
C ARG A 37 1.65 -25.73 6.27
N LEU A 38 0.92 -24.93 5.50
CA LEU A 38 0.92 -23.47 5.64
C LEU A 38 0.48 -23.06 7.05
N ALA A 39 -0.58 -23.66 7.58
CA ALA A 39 -1.10 -23.35 8.91
C ALA A 39 -0.09 -23.64 10.03
N ILE A 40 0.68 -24.74 9.92
CA ILE A 40 1.57 -25.21 10.98
C ILE A 40 3.01 -24.75 10.81
N HIS A 41 3.51 -24.64 9.58
CA HIS A 41 4.93 -24.34 9.34
C HIS A 41 5.18 -22.92 8.81
N TRP A 42 4.26 -22.37 8.02
CA TRP A 42 4.45 -21.04 7.42
C TRP A 42 3.83 -19.90 8.22
N LEU A 43 2.67 -20.11 8.88
CA LEU A 43 2.09 -19.09 9.75
C LEU A 43 2.99 -18.84 10.96
N SER A 44 3.33 -17.57 11.21
CA SER A 44 4.04 -17.16 12.41
C SER A 44 3.20 -17.38 13.68
N ASN A 45 3.86 -17.42 14.85
CA ASN A 45 3.17 -17.53 16.14
C ASN A 45 2.15 -16.37 16.34
N GLY A 46 2.49 -15.15 15.90
CA GLY A 46 1.59 -14.01 15.93
C GLY A 46 0.34 -14.21 15.08
N ALA A 47 0.48 -14.76 13.86
CA ALA A 47 -0.65 -15.06 13.00
C ALA A 47 -1.53 -16.18 13.55
N ARG A 48 -0.94 -17.21 14.16
CA ARG A 48 -1.66 -18.29 14.87
C ARG A 48 -2.42 -17.73 16.10
N ALA A 49 -1.79 -16.84 16.85
CA ALA A 49 -2.44 -16.15 17.96
C ALA A 49 -3.63 -15.28 17.51
N ALA A 50 -3.51 -14.60 16.36
CA ALA A 50 -4.62 -13.85 15.77
C ALA A 50 -5.82 -14.73 15.39
N LEU A 51 -5.57 -15.97 14.95
CA LEU A 51 -6.62 -16.97 14.74
C LEU A 51 -7.26 -17.44 16.05
N GLY A 52 -6.52 -17.48 17.15
CA GLY A 52 -7.02 -17.88 18.46
C GLY A 52 -7.57 -19.32 18.52
N LEU A 53 -7.05 -20.20 17.67
CA LEU A 53 -7.39 -21.64 17.61
C LEU A 53 -6.22 -22.45 18.18
N GLU A 54 -6.54 -23.51 18.91
CA GLU A 54 -5.53 -24.48 19.33
C GLU A 54 -4.88 -25.14 18.10
N GLU A 55 -3.58 -25.41 18.15
CA GLU A 55 -2.80 -25.92 17.01
C GLU A 55 -3.39 -27.21 16.44
N ALA A 56 -3.82 -28.14 17.32
CA ALA A 56 -4.45 -29.40 16.90
C ALA A 56 -5.75 -29.15 16.12
N LEU A 57 -6.59 -28.20 16.58
CA LEU A 57 -7.82 -27.83 15.90
C LEU A 57 -7.53 -27.09 14.59
N LEU A 58 -6.57 -26.16 14.60
CA LEU A 58 -6.15 -25.43 13.42
C LEU A 58 -5.64 -26.38 12.33
N SER A 59 -4.82 -27.36 12.69
CA SER A 59 -4.32 -28.40 11.77
C SER A 59 -5.44 -29.19 11.11
N LYS A 60 -6.40 -29.68 11.91
CA LYS A 60 -7.57 -30.39 11.41
C LYS A 60 -8.46 -29.53 10.51
N LEU A 61 -8.75 -28.32 10.96
CA LEU A 61 -9.62 -27.40 10.24
C LEU A 61 -8.99 -26.96 8.92
N ALA A 62 -7.69 -26.65 8.89
CA ALA A 62 -6.96 -26.31 7.69
C ALA A 62 -7.00 -27.45 6.66
N TYR A 63 -6.74 -28.70 7.11
CA TYR A 63 -6.87 -29.85 6.23
C TYR A 63 -8.29 -29.96 5.67
N PHE A 64 -9.31 -29.86 6.52
CA PHE A 64 -10.70 -29.98 6.13
C PHE A 64 -11.11 -28.93 5.10
N LEU A 65 -10.82 -27.64 5.37
CA LEU A 65 -11.15 -26.54 4.47
C LEU A 65 -10.48 -26.70 3.11
N GLY A 66 -9.20 -27.07 3.08
CA GLY A 66 -8.49 -27.37 1.85
C GLY A 66 -9.07 -28.55 1.08
N ALA A 67 -9.58 -29.58 1.79
CA ALA A 67 -10.18 -30.75 1.17
C ALA A 67 -11.55 -30.46 0.52
N VAL A 68 -12.37 -29.59 1.15
CA VAL A 68 -13.76 -29.36 0.73
C VAL A 68 -13.97 -28.15 -0.18
N HIS A 69 -12.94 -27.28 -0.36
CA HIS A 69 -13.11 -26.00 -1.04
C HIS A 69 -13.72 -26.13 -2.45
N ASP A 70 -13.36 -27.17 -3.15
CA ASP A 70 -13.74 -27.47 -4.53
C ASP A 70 -14.78 -28.59 -4.67
N ILE A 71 -15.51 -28.94 -3.61
CA ILE A 71 -16.59 -29.95 -3.67
C ILE A 71 -17.64 -29.58 -4.73
N GLY A 72 -17.81 -28.29 -5.04
CA GLY A 72 -18.68 -27.79 -6.09
C GLY A 72 -18.21 -28.10 -7.51
N LYS A 73 -17.01 -28.63 -7.72
CA LYS A 73 -16.60 -29.24 -8.98
C LYS A 73 -17.27 -30.60 -9.20
N ALA A 74 -17.75 -31.25 -8.15
CA ALA A 74 -18.55 -32.48 -8.24
C ALA A 74 -20.03 -32.16 -8.57
N ILE A 75 -20.28 -31.48 -9.67
CA ILE A 75 -21.60 -31.21 -10.23
C ILE A 75 -21.63 -31.52 -11.73
N VAL A 76 -22.79 -31.83 -12.25
CA VAL A 76 -22.96 -32.24 -13.66
C VAL A 76 -22.47 -31.18 -14.62
N LEU A 77 -22.79 -29.90 -14.37
CA LEU A 77 -22.35 -28.78 -15.22
C LEU A 77 -20.83 -28.70 -15.32
N PHE A 78 -20.11 -28.75 -14.19
CA PHE A 78 -18.67 -28.64 -14.19
C PHE A 78 -18.01 -29.83 -14.88
N GLN A 79 -18.44 -31.06 -14.54
CA GLN A 79 -17.91 -32.28 -15.12
C GLN A 79 -18.21 -32.39 -16.61
N CYS A 80 -19.39 -31.98 -17.07
CA CYS A 80 -19.74 -31.94 -18.49
C CYS A 80 -18.79 -31.04 -19.28
N ASN A 81 -18.44 -29.87 -18.74
CA ASN A 81 -17.58 -28.88 -19.40
C ASN A 81 -16.11 -29.35 -19.41
N ILE A 82 -15.59 -29.73 -18.26
CA ILE A 82 -14.15 -30.03 -18.14
C ILE A 82 -13.75 -31.31 -18.89
N THR A 83 -14.63 -32.30 -18.93
CA THR A 83 -14.37 -33.58 -19.59
C THR A 83 -14.53 -33.54 -21.11
N GLN A 84 -14.92 -32.41 -21.71
CA GLN A 84 -14.90 -32.23 -23.17
C GLN A 84 -13.50 -32.48 -23.76
N HIS A 85 -12.47 -32.15 -22.98
CA HIS A 85 -11.07 -32.36 -23.37
C HIS A 85 -10.47 -33.69 -22.87
N LEU A 86 -11.27 -34.56 -22.26
CA LEU A 86 -10.86 -35.85 -21.69
C LEU A 86 -11.81 -36.99 -22.15
N PRO A 87 -11.72 -37.46 -23.41
CA PRO A 87 -12.66 -38.41 -23.97
C PRO A 87 -12.83 -39.70 -23.14
N GLU A 88 -11.73 -40.26 -22.64
CA GLU A 88 -11.75 -41.49 -21.84
C GLU A 88 -12.45 -41.32 -20.50
N VAL A 89 -12.16 -40.19 -19.80
CA VAL A 89 -12.82 -39.88 -18.52
C VAL A 89 -14.30 -39.59 -18.77
N ARG A 90 -14.62 -38.86 -19.82
CA ARG A 90 -15.99 -38.56 -20.22
C ARG A 90 -16.81 -39.84 -20.50
N GLU A 91 -16.24 -40.79 -21.23
CA GLU A 91 -16.91 -42.08 -21.52
C GLU A 91 -17.19 -42.85 -20.22
N ARG A 92 -16.21 -42.89 -19.30
CA ARG A 92 -16.39 -43.59 -18.00
C ARG A 92 -17.47 -42.90 -17.14
N LEU A 93 -17.50 -41.57 -17.08
CA LEU A 93 -18.55 -40.81 -16.38
C LEU A 93 -19.91 -41.01 -17.04
N ALA A 94 -20.00 -41.00 -18.38
CA ALA A 94 -21.25 -41.17 -19.14
C ALA A 94 -21.88 -42.54 -18.97
N ARG A 95 -21.14 -43.52 -18.48
CA ARG A 95 -21.71 -44.87 -18.13
C ARG A 95 -22.46 -44.87 -16.79
N GLN A 96 -22.25 -43.83 -15.96
CA GLN A 96 -22.83 -43.76 -14.60
C GLN A 96 -23.73 -42.53 -14.40
N CYS A 97 -23.54 -41.46 -15.17
CA CYS A 97 -24.38 -40.24 -15.10
C CYS A 97 -24.73 -39.75 -16.49
N VAL A 98 -25.92 -39.13 -16.63
CA VAL A 98 -26.41 -38.57 -17.88
C VAL A 98 -26.03 -37.09 -17.95
N PHE A 99 -25.26 -36.71 -18.94
CA PHE A 99 -25.00 -35.31 -19.21
C PHE A 99 -26.15 -34.67 -20.00
N PRO A 100 -26.73 -33.56 -19.51
CA PRO A 100 -27.75 -32.83 -20.25
C PRO A 100 -27.23 -32.31 -21.59
N GLU A 101 -28.04 -32.32 -22.63
CA GLU A 101 -27.69 -31.71 -23.91
C GLU A 101 -27.54 -30.17 -23.81
N ARG A 102 -28.26 -29.57 -22.86
CA ARG A 102 -28.24 -28.10 -22.65
C ARG A 102 -28.44 -27.76 -21.19
N PHE A 103 -27.65 -26.79 -20.71
CA PHE A 103 -27.79 -26.20 -19.38
C PHE A 103 -28.52 -24.86 -19.44
N VAL A 104 -29.42 -24.63 -18.49
CA VAL A 104 -30.14 -23.36 -18.33
C VAL A 104 -29.40 -22.51 -17.32
N PHE A 105 -29.02 -21.30 -17.69
CA PHE A 105 -28.27 -20.40 -16.83
C PHE A 105 -26.95 -20.98 -16.21
N PRO A 106 -26.02 -21.48 -17.04
CA PRO A 106 -24.78 -22.12 -16.51
C PRO A 106 -23.94 -21.17 -15.68
N ARG A 107 -23.99 -19.84 -15.90
CA ARG A 107 -23.29 -18.82 -15.14
C ARG A 107 -23.85 -18.60 -13.73
N ALA A 108 -25.05 -19.06 -13.42
CA ALA A 108 -25.64 -18.95 -12.09
C ALA A 108 -25.01 -19.89 -11.04
N THR A 109 -24.26 -20.90 -11.50
CA THR A 109 -23.70 -21.96 -10.65
C THR A 109 -22.18 -22.09 -10.87
N PRO A 110 -21.37 -21.03 -10.56
CA PRO A 110 -19.93 -21.20 -10.53
C PRO A 110 -19.56 -22.23 -9.43
N HIS A 111 -18.48 -23.02 -9.63
CA HIS A 111 -18.15 -24.10 -8.70
C HIS A 111 -17.89 -23.61 -7.26
N ALA A 112 -17.38 -22.40 -7.06
CA ALA A 112 -17.21 -21.82 -5.72
C ALA A 112 -18.57 -21.63 -5.02
N LYS A 113 -19.59 -21.10 -5.72
CA LYS A 113 -20.96 -20.97 -5.20
C LYS A 113 -21.58 -22.35 -4.95
N ALA A 114 -21.32 -23.29 -5.86
CA ALA A 114 -21.77 -24.67 -5.70
C ALA A 114 -21.11 -25.34 -4.48
N SER A 115 -19.83 -25.07 -4.20
CA SER A 115 -19.17 -25.61 -3.00
C SER A 115 -19.87 -25.13 -1.74
N GLU A 116 -20.15 -23.83 -1.62
CA GLU A 116 -20.85 -23.26 -0.47
C GLU A 116 -22.25 -23.84 -0.32
N ALA A 117 -23.04 -23.90 -1.40
CA ALA A 117 -24.40 -24.44 -1.40
C ALA A 117 -24.44 -25.91 -0.99
N ILE A 118 -23.53 -26.75 -1.50
CA ILE A 118 -23.44 -28.18 -1.15
C ILE A 118 -23.07 -28.35 0.34
N LEU A 119 -22.11 -27.61 0.85
CA LEU A 119 -21.69 -27.69 2.26
C LEU A 119 -22.81 -27.27 3.20
N LEU A 120 -23.55 -26.19 2.87
CA LEU A 120 -24.73 -25.78 3.64
C LEU A 120 -25.83 -26.84 3.62
N GLN A 121 -26.12 -27.40 2.45
CA GLN A 121 -27.12 -28.49 2.30
C GLN A 121 -26.76 -29.73 3.11
N LEU A 122 -25.47 -30.01 3.31
CA LEU A 122 -24.97 -31.14 4.08
C LEU A 122 -24.77 -30.82 5.58
N GLY A 123 -25.20 -29.65 6.04
CA GLY A 123 -25.24 -29.25 7.44
C GLY A 123 -23.93 -28.64 7.99
N CYS A 124 -22.97 -28.29 7.14
CA CYS A 124 -21.76 -27.60 7.60
C CYS A 124 -22.09 -26.20 8.18
N PRO A 125 -21.35 -25.75 9.21
CA PRO A 125 -21.49 -24.39 9.73
C PRO A 125 -21.34 -23.34 8.62
N LYS A 126 -22.18 -22.30 8.64
CA LYS A 126 -22.21 -21.25 7.61
C LYS A 126 -20.86 -20.61 7.35
N GLY A 127 -20.07 -20.31 8.40
CA GLY A 127 -18.73 -19.74 8.25
C GLY A 127 -17.75 -20.66 7.51
N VAL A 128 -17.83 -21.98 7.76
CA VAL A 128 -17.02 -22.98 7.06
C VAL A 128 -17.40 -23.07 5.58
N ALA A 129 -18.70 -23.10 5.27
CA ALA A 129 -19.19 -23.11 3.90
C ALA A 129 -18.80 -21.82 3.14
N SER A 130 -18.93 -20.66 3.77
CA SER A 130 -18.60 -19.36 3.19
C SER A 130 -17.09 -19.23 2.87
N ILE A 131 -16.20 -19.81 3.69
CA ILE A 131 -14.76 -19.87 3.38
C ILE A 131 -14.53 -20.64 2.07
N ALA A 132 -15.15 -21.80 1.90
CA ALA A 132 -15.06 -22.58 0.67
C ALA A 132 -15.61 -21.79 -0.53
N GLY A 133 -16.76 -21.08 -0.36
CA GLY A 133 -17.33 -20.23 -1.40
C GLY A 133 -16.46 -19.03 -1.79
N ALA A 134 -15.58 -18.55 -0.90
CA ALA A 134 -14.78 -17.35 -1.09
C ALA A 134 -13.37 -17.61 -1.65
N HIS A 135 -12.97 -18.85 -1.93
CA HIS A 135 -11.60 -19.20 -2.33
C HIS A 135 -11.10 -18.52 -3.61
N HIS A 136 -11.98 -17.95 -4.45
CA HIS A 136 -11.62 -17.09 -5.58
C HIS A 136 -11.44 -15.61 -5.23
N GLY A 137 -11.36 -15.28 -3.94
CA GLY A 137 -11.03 -13.95 -3.45
C GLY A 137 -12.23 -13.03 -3.24
N LYS A 138 -13.45 -13.53 -3.40
CA LYS A 138 -14.69 -12.81 -3.10
C LYS A 138 -15.72 -13.81 -2.55
N PRO A 139 -16.38 -13.49 -1.41
CA PRO A 139 -17.52 -14.28 -0.94
C PRO A 139 -18.62 -14.33 -1.99
N GLN A 140 -19.39 -15.39 -2.00
CA GLN A 140 -20.50 -15.54 -2.90
C GLN A 140 -21.64 -14.60 -2.50
N GLU A 141 -22.31 -14.02 -3.49
CA GLU A 141 -23.43 -13.12 -3.25
C GLU A 141 -24.75 -13.88 -3.35
N ASN A 142 -25.65 -13.61 -2.41
CA ASN A 142 -27.05 -13.95 -2.60
C ASN A 142 -27.62 -13.07 -3.73
N GLY A 143 -28.41 -13.65 -4.63
CA GLY A 143 -29.17 -12.88 -5.62
C GLY A 143 -30.22 -12.00 -4.91
N GLN A 144 -30.81 -11.03 -5.63
CA GLN A 144 -31.83 -10.13 -5.06
C GLN A 144 -33.03 -10.87 -4.45
N ASN A 145 -33.31 -12.11 -4.91
CA ASN A 145 -34.40 -12.96 -4.42
C ASN A 145 -33.98 -14.42 -4.27
N GLU A 146 -32.70 -14.73 -4.10
CA GLU A 146 -32.20 -16.09 -4.07
C GLU A 146 -31.08 -16.20 -3.03
N TYR A 147 -31.28 -17.08 -2.06
CA TYR A 147 -30.27 -17.45 -1.08
C TYR A 147 -29.32 -18.53 -1.66
N ILE A 148 -28.04 -18.52 -1.24
CA ILE A 148 -27.06 -19.54 -1.67
C ILE A 148 -27.57 -20.94 -1.35
N GLU A 149 -28.23 -21.10 -0.22
CA GLU A 149 -28.86 -22.35 0.23
C GLU A 149 -29.92 -22.89 -0.75
N GLU A 150 -30.62 -22.02 -1.47
CA GLU A 150 -31.66 -22.37 -2.46
C GLU A 150 -31.09 -22.62 -3.86
N ASN A 151 -29.79 -22.34 -4.09
CA ASN A 151 -29.18 -22.42 -5.42
C ASN A 151 -29.24 -23.85 -6.01
N ILE A 152 -29.14 -24.90 -5.17
CA ILE A 152 -29.25 -26.29 -5.62
C ILE A 152 -30.63 -26.59 -6.22
N GLU A 153 -31.70 -26.18 -5.57
CA GLU A 153 -33.08 -26.42 -6.04
C GLU A 153 -33.41 -25.52 -7.22
N SER A 154 -33.00 -24.23 -7.18
CA SER A 154 -33.25 -23.28 -8.27
C SER A 154 -32.54 -23.67 -9.57
N TYR A 155 -31.35 -24.26 -9.49
CA TYR A 155 -30.56 -24.67 -10.67
C TYR A 155 -30.22 -26.17 -10.67
N HIS A 156 -31.15 -27.01 -10.20
CA HIS A 156 -30.97 -28.45 -10.04
C HIS A 156 -30.36 -29.14 -11.28
N ASN A 157 -30.68 -28.68 -12.47
CA ASN A 157 -30.16 -29.23 -13.73
C ASN A 157 -28.65 -29.05 -13.87
N ASN A 158 -28.06 -27.98 -13.24
CA ASN A 158 -26.63 -27.74 -13.24
C ASN A 158 -25.90 -28.63 -12.21
N TYR A 159 -26.60 -29.00 -11.10
CA TYR A 159 -26.05 -29.79 -10.03
C TYR A 159 -26.09 -31.30 -10.31
N TYR A 160 -27.27 -31.86 -10.63
CA TYR A 160 -27.49 -33.29 -10.75
C TYR A 160 -28.25 -33.72 -12.01
N GLY A 161 -28.58 -32.81 -12.93
CA GLY A 161 -29.31 -33.14 -14.16
C GLY A 161 -30.75 -33.61 -13.93
N LYS A 162 -31.24 -34.42 -14.86
CA LYS A 162 -32.63 -34.96 -14.79
C LYS A 162 -32.61 -36.34 -14.16
N GLY A 163 -33.18 -36.48 -12.96
CA GLY A 163 -33.48 -37.80 -12.37
C GLY A 163 -32.33 -38.46 -11.56
N GLU A 164 -31.19 -37.78 -11.36
CA GLU A 164 -30.01 -38.35 -10.68
C GLU A 164 -29.73 -37.68 -9.32
N LYS A 165 -30.73 -37.06 -8.70
CA LYS A 165 -30.59 -36.35 -7.42
C LYS A 165 -29.93 -37.22 -6.37
N ASP A 166 -30.44 -38.41 -6.15
CA ASP A 166 -29.97 -39.31 -5.10
C ASP A 166 -28.52 -39.74 -5.31
N LEU A 167 -28.09 -39.94 -6.55
CA LEU A 167 -26.70 -40.27 -6.90
C LEU A 167 -25.74 -39.18 -6.47
N TRP A 168 -26.00 -37.93 -6.89
CA TRP A 168 -25.13 -36.79 -6.62
C TRP A 168 -25.14 -36.40 -5.14
N PHE A 169 -26.30 -36.49 -4.46
CA PHE A 169 -26.37 -36.24 -3.02
C PHE A 169 -25.61 -37.29 -2.23
N SER A 170 -25.72 -38.58 -2.60
CA SER A 170 -24.93 -39.66 -2.00
C SER A 170 -23.42 -39.40 -2.21
N LEU A 171 -23.04 -38.99 -3.41
CA LEU A 171 -21.65 -38.67 -3.76
C LEU A 171 -21.10 -37.54 -2.90
N TRP A 172 -21.79 -36.42 -2.79
CA TRP A 172 -21.38 -35.28 -1.95
C TRP A 172 -21.27 -35.66 -0.49
N LYS A 173 -22.22 -36.42 0.00
CA LYS A 173 -22.20 -36.95 1.38
C LYS A 173 -20.97 -37.85 1.62
N GLN A 174 -20.68 -38.76 0.72
CA GLN A 174 -19.50 -39.64 0.82
C GLN A 174 -18.19 -38.84 0.78
N MET A 175 -18.11 -37.83 -0.10
CA MET A 175 -16.94 -36.92 -0.15
C MET A 175 -16.78 -36.19 1.18
N LEU A 176 -17.83 -35.58 1.71
CA LEU A 176 -17.79 -34.83 2.98
C LEU A 176 -17.39 -35.76 4.13
N GLU A 177 -18.01 -36.91 4.28
CA GLU A 177 -17.70 -37.91 5.33
C GLU A 177 -16.24 -38.39 5.24
N GLN A 178 -15.73 -38.56 4.00
CA GLN A 178 -14.31 -38.91 3.81
C GLN A 178 -13.38 -37.80 4.23
N HIS A 179 -13.67 -36.58 3.82
CA HIS A 179 -12.87 -35.40 4.18
C HIS A 179 -12.91 -35.10 5.69
N LEU A 180 -14.05 -35.29 6.36
CA LEU A 180 -14.14 -35.19 7.82
C LEU A 180 -13.22 -36.25 8.50
N ARG A 181 -13.31 -37.52 8.07
CA ARG A 181 -12.45 -38.59 8.62
C ARG A 181 -10.96 -38.30 8.39
N ASP A 182 -10.60 -37.90 7.17
CA ASP A 182 -9.19 -37.63 6.82
C ASP A 182 -8.64 -36.44 7.63
N ALA A 183 -9.50 -35.44 7.95
CA ALA A 183 -9.17 -34.29 8.81
C ALA A 183 -9.18 -34.64 10.32
N GLY A 184 -9.78 -35.78 10.71
CA GLY A 184 -9.90 -36.24 12.11
C GLY A 184 -11.08 -35.61 12.85
N PHE A 185 -12.18 -35.31 12.15
CA PHE A 185 -13.51 -34.98 12.71
C PHE A 185 -14.43 -36.20 12.59
N ALA A 186 -15.28 -36.39 13.59
CA ALA A 186 -16.22 -37.51 13.53
C ALA A 186 -17.48 -37.17 12.71
N SER A 187 -17.90 -35.87 12.76
CA SER A 187 -19.09 -35.39 12.09
C SER A 187 -19.03 -33.87 11.82
N VAL A 188 -20.03 -33.30 11.15
CA VAL A 188 -20.14 -31.87 10.88
C VAL A 188 -20.41 -31.06 12.14
N GLU A 189 -20.98 -31.67 13.18
CA GLU A 189 -21.27 -31.04 14.47
C GLU A 189 -19.98 -30.76 15.27
N ASP A 190 -18.88 -31.45 14.95
CA ASP A 190 -17.55 -31.22 15.57
C ASP A 190 -16.83 -29.99 14.95
N LEU A 191 -17.33 -29.47 13.83
CA LEU A 191 -16.74 -28.31 13.17
C LEU A 191 -16.99 -27.02 14.01
N PRO A 192 -15.99 -26.15 14.19
CA PRO A 192 -16.13 -24.96 15.01
C PRO A 192 -17.03 -23.92 14.37
N VAL A 193 -17.73 -23.13 15.20
CA VAL A 193 -18.37 -21.89 14.78
C VAL A 193 -17.30 -20.80 14.79
N LEU A 194 -16.99 -20.27 13.63
CA LEU A 194 -15.94 -19.27 13.42
C LEU A 194 -16.45 -17.84 13.59
N THR A 195 -15.53 -16.96 13.95
CA THR A 195 -15.75 -15.51 13.94
C THR A 195 -15.32 -14.92 12.59
N ILE A 196 -15.84 -13.77 12.21
CA ILE A 196 -15.45 -13.10 10.94
C ILE A 196 -13.93 -12.90 10.82
N PRO A 197 -13.17 -12.47 11.85
CA PRO A 197 -11.71 -12.41 11.77
C PRO A 197 -11.05 -13.76 11.45
N GLN A 198 -11.53 -14.86 12.05
CA GLN A 198 -11.05 -16.21 11.75
C GLN A 198 -11.39 -16.64 10.31
N GLU A 199 -12.62 -16.37 9.88
CA GLU A 199 -13.06 -16.67 8.50
C GLU A 199 -12.21 -15.93 7.47
N LEU A 200 -11.89 -14.64 7.70
CA LEU A 200 -11.02 -13.85 6.80
C LEU A 200 -9.62 -14.44 6.69
N LEU A 201 -8.98 -14.75 7.81
CA LEU A 201 -7.62 -15.30 7.82
C LEU A 201 -7.56 -16.71 7.21
N LEU A 202 -8.53 -17.57 7.54
CA LEU A 202 -8.62 -18.93 6.98
C LEU A 202 -8.94 -18.91 5.48
N THR A 203 -9.78 -17.98 5.02
CA THR A 203 -10.02 -17.78 3.58
C THR A 203 -8.75 -17.33 2.85
N GLY A 204 -7.99 -16.38 3.44
CA GLY A 204 -6.70 -15.98 2.90
C GLY A 204 -5.72 -17.15 2.78
N LEU A 205 -5.66 -18.00 3.80
CA LEU A 205 -4.82 -19.21 3.82
C LEU A 205 -5.29 -20.24 2.78
N LEU A 206 -6.60 -20.42 2.61
CA LEU A 206 -7.17 -21.30 1.60
C LEU A 206 -6.87 -20.81 0.18
N ILE A 207 -7.00 -19.51 -0.09
CA ILE A 207 -6.65 -18.94 -1.39
C ILE A 207 -5.17 -19.20 -1.71
N MET A 208 -4.29 -19.00 -0.74
CA MET A 208 -2.88 -19.30 -0.89
C MET A 208 -2.64 -20.78 -1.18
N ALA A 209 -3.28 -21.67 -0.43
CA ALA A 209 -3.15 -23.11 -0.59
C ALA A 209 -3.64 -23.61 -1.96
N ASP A 210 -4.82 -23.12 -2.42
CA ASP A 210 -5.35 -23.47 -3.74
C ASP A 210 -4.43 -22.97 -4.85
N TRP A 211 -3.92 -21.74 -4.78
CA TRP A 211 -3.01 -21.22 -5.81
C TRP A 211 -1.71 -22.03 -5.89
N ILE A 212 -1.17 -22.48 -4.75
CA ILE A 212 0.01 -23.34 -4.69
C ILE A 212 -0.31 -24.71 -5.29
N ALA A 213 -1.35 -25.40 -4.79
CA ALA A 213 -1.76 -26.73 -5.26
C ALA A 213 -2.23 -26.72 -6.72
N SER A 214 -2.63 -25.56 -7.22
CA SER A 214 -3.07 -25.33 -8.59
C SER A 214 -1.96 -25.02 -9.57
N ASN A 215 -0.76 -24.74 -9.09
CA ASN A 215 0.38 -24.42 -9.95
C ASN A 215 1.05 -25.72 -10.43
N THR A 216 1.04 -25.92 -11.75
CA THR A 216 1.58 -27.13 -12.38
C THR A 216 3.09 -27.27 -12.27
N ASN A 217 3.83 -26.21 -11.97
CA ASN A 217 5.27 -26.28 -11.67
C ASN A 217 5.53 -26.97 -10.33
N PHE A 218 4.64 -26.79 -9.34
CA PHE A 218 4.75 -27.41 -8.04
C PHE A 218 4.01 -28.76 -7.99
N PHE A 219 2.79 -28.79 -8.51
CA PHE A 219 1.90 -29.96 -8.54
C PHE A 219 1.53 -30.32 -9.98
N PRO A 220 2.37 -31.06 -10.72
CA PRO A 220 2.14 -31.39 -12.12
C PRO A 220 0.83 -32.15 -12.35
N LEU A 221 0.23 -31.98 -13.54
CA LEU A 221 -0.87 -32.81 -14.00
C LEU A 221 -0.41 -34.28 -14.15
N LEU A 222 -1.34 -35.22 -14.09
CA LEU A 222 -1.10 -36.62 -14.14
C LEU A 222 -1.57 -37.19 -15.48
N SER A 223 -0.96 -38.30 -15.93
CA SER A 223 -1.47 -39.03 -17.08
C SER A 223 -2.80 -39.71 -16.75
N VAL A 224 -3.71 -39.79 -17.70
CA VAL A 224 -4.97 -40.54 -17.59
C VAL A 224 -4.69 -42.04 -17.34
N GLU A 225 -3.54 -42.56 -17.76
CA GLU A 225 -3.11 -43.95 -17.55
C GLU A 225 -2.64 -44.22 -16.10
N ASP A 226 -2.18 -43.19 -15.36
CA ASP A 226 -1.64 -43.34 -13.99
C ASP A 226 -2.71 -43.34 -12.90
N LEU A 227 -3.95 -43.57 -13.25
CA LEU A 227 -5.11 -43.64 -12.38
C LEU A 227 -5.04 -44.84 -11.41
N GLY A 228 -4.27 -44.80 -10.36
CA GLY A 228 -4.41 -45.83 -9.35
C GLY A 228 -3.28 -46.05 -8.38
N SER A 229 -2.15 -45.40 -8.50
CA SER A 229 -1.09 -45.61 -7.51
C SER A 229 -1.23 -44.65 -6.33
N ALA A 230 -2.09 -45.02 -5.37
CA ALA A 230 -2.17 -44.35 -4.05
C ALA A 230 -0.79 -44.27 -3.36
N SER A 231 0.15 -45.10 -3.75
CA SER A 231 1.54 -45.12 -3.29
C SER A 231 2.38 -43.94 -3.73
N LEU A 232 1.99 -43.21 -4.80
CA LEU A 232 2.71 -42.03 -5.27
C LEU A 232 2.33 -40.77 -4.49
N TYR A 233 1.24 -40.77 -3.74
CA TYR A 233 0.65 -39.56 -3.15
C TYR A 233 1.52 -38.92 -2.06
N PRO A 234 2.10 -39.62 -1.09
CA PRO A 234 2.98 -38.97 -0.09
C PRO A 234 4.19 -38.31 -0.70
N LYS A 235 4.77 -38.90 -1.74
CA LYS A 235 5.91 -38.34 -2.48
C LYS A 235 5.50 -37.09 -3.24
N ARG A 236 4.33 -37.07 -3.90
CA ARG A 236 3.79 -35.94 -4.62
C ARG A 236 3.70 -34.68 -3.72
N ILE A 237 3.19 -34.87 -2.48
CA ILE A 237 3.08 -33.76 -1.52
C ILE A 237 4.45 -33.29 -1.04
N ALA A 238 5.36 -34.19 -0.74
CA ALA A 238 6.71 -33.86 -0.32
C ALA A 238 7.44 -33.08 -1.40
N ASP A 239 7.47 -33.62 -2.62
CA ASP A 239 8.12 -32.97 -3.77
C ASP A 239 7.48 -31.62 -4.12
N GLY A 240 6.15 -31.53 -4.06
CA GLY A 240 5.41 -30.29 -4.34
C GLY A 240 5.73 -29.19 -3.31
N TRP A 241 5.74 -29.54 -2.04
CA TRP A 241 6.08 -28.62 -0.96
C TRP A 241 7.53 -28.16 -1.02
N GLU A 242 8.46 -29.05 -1.28
CA GLU A 242 9.89 -28.72 -1.40
C GLU A 242 10.16 -27.76 -2.56
N ARG A 243 9.50 -27.96 -3.73
CA ARG A 243 9.68 -27.08 -4.89
C ARG A 243 9.24 -25.63 -4.68
N ILE A 244 8.37 -25.32 -3.72
CA ILE A 244 7.91 -23.98 -3.46
C ILE A 244 9.00 -23.16 -2.77
N HIS A 245 9.83 -23.79 -1.93
CA HIS A 245 10.89 -23.16 -1.14
C HIS A 245 10.39 -21.93 -0.34
N LEU A 246 9.20 -22.02 0.28
CA LEU A 246 8.69 -20.92 1.10
C LEU A 246 9.63 -20.66 2.26
N PRO A 247 10.01 -19.39 2.52
CA PRO A 247 10.84 -19.06 3.66
C PRO A 247 10.10 -19.37 4.97
N GLU A 248 10.86 -19.71 6.00
CA GLU A 248 10.33 -19.81 7.34
C GLU A 248 9.96 -18.41 7.87
N PRO A 249 8.97 -18.29 8.76
CA PRO A 249 8.63 -17.00 9.36
C PRO A 249 9.84 -16.39 10.07
N TRP A 250 10.03 -15.09 9.90
CA TRP A 250 11.11 -14.36 10.54
C TRP A 250 11.12 -14.57 12.07
N GLN A 251 12.26 -14.86 12.60
CA GLN A 251 12.54 -14.92 14.02
C GLN A 251 13.76 -14.03 14.31
N PRO A 252 13.62 -12.95 15.08
CA PRO A 252 14.75 -12.10 15.39
C PRO A 252 15.89 -12.85 16.05
N LEU A 253 17.13 -12.61 15.61
CA LEU A 253 18.35 -13.26 16.12
C LEU A 253 18.74 -12.71 17.50
N SER A 254 18.26 -11.52 17.88
CA SER A 254 18.65 -10.86 19.13
C SER A 254 17.85 -11.34 20.32
N TYR A 255 18.53 -11.53 21.45
CA TYR A 255 17.89 -11.79 22.72
C TYR A 255 17.06 -10.58 23.18
N LEU A 256 15.94 -10.87 23.78
CA LEU A 256 15.04 -9.87 24.32
C LEU A 256 15.40 -9.42 25.72
N PRO A 257 15.11 -8.15 26.01
CA PRO A 257 14.83 -7.00 25.12
C PRO A 257 16.11 -6.45 24.51
N MET A 258 16.01 -5.76 23.35
CA MET A 258 17.16 -5.08 22.77
C MET A 258 17.64 -3.97 23.72
N ASP A 259 18.90 -4.01 24.12
CA ASP A 259 19.56 -3.00 24.94
C ASP A 259 20.43 -2.05 24.09
N SER A 260 21.07 -1.07 24.73
CA SER A 260 21.93 -0.10 24.04
C SER A 260 23.09 -0.75 23.30
N GLY A 261 23.68 -1.82 23.84
CA GLY A 261 24.78 -2.54 23.20
C GLY A 261 24.31 -3.26 21.93
N SER A 262 23.23 -4.02 22.02
CA SER A 262 22.62 -4.71 20.87
C SER A 262 22.14 -3.72 19.78
N PHE A 263 21.68 -2.53 20.19
CA PHE A 263 21.34 -1.46 19.24
C PHE A 263 22.59 -0.94 18.51
N GLU A 264 23.69 -0.68 19.24
CA GLU A 264 24.94 -0.23 18.64
C GLU A 264 25.53 -1.27 17.69
N ASP A 265 25.51 -2.54 18.06
CA ASP A 265 25.92 -3.65 17.20
C ASP A 265 25.07 -3.73 15.90
N ARG A 266 23.76 -3.46 16.00
CA ARG A 266 22.82 -3.53 14.87
C ARG A 266 22.93 -2.35 13.91
N PHE A 267 23.11 -1.11 14.43
CA PHE A 267 23.03 0.11 13.64
C PHE A 267 24.37 0.84 13.47
N GLY A 268 25.41 0.42 14.19
CA GLY A 268 26.76 0.99 14.09
C GLY A 268 26.95 2.30 14.88
N PHE A 269 26.01 2.65 15.75
CA PHE A 269 26.09 3.83 16.64
C PHE A 269 25.22 3.61 17.88
N PRO A 270 25.57 4.26 19.01
CA PRO A 270 24.76 4.13 20.24
C PRO A 270 23.40 4.84 20.11
N PRO A 271 22.35 4.35 20.78
CA PRO A 271 21.04 4.98 20.73
C PRO A 271 21.06 6.36 21.42
N ASN A 272 20.40 7.33 20.80
CA ASN A 272 20.13 8.62 21.44
C ASN A 272 18.96 8.50 22.43
N GLU A 273 18.63 9.61 23.14
CA GLU A 273 17.61 9.61 24.19
C GLU A 273 16.24 9.18 23.71
N VAL A 274 15.86 9.54 22.47
CA VAL A 274 14.57 9.15 21.86
C VAL A 274 14.57 7.65 21.52
N GLN A 275 15.62 7.18 20.90
CA GLN A 275 15.80 5.77 20.57
C GLN A 275 15.82 4.90 21.83
N GLN A 276 16.56 5.31 22.86
CA GLN A 276 16.60 4.61 24.14
C GLN A 276 15.22 4.58 24.81
N ALA A 277 14.47 5.69 24.77
CA ALA A 277 13.13 5.72 25.34
C ALA A 277 12.16 4.76 24.62
N VAL A 278 12.30 4.61 23.30
CA VAL A 278 11.52 3.62 22.51
C VAL A 278 11.89 2.19 22.90
N LEU A 279 13.19 1.89 23.06
CA LEU A 279 13.67 0.58 23.52
C LEU A 279 13.09 0.23 24.90
N ASP A 280 13.17 1.18 25.87
CA ASP A 280 12.64 1.00 27.21
C ASP A 280 11.13 0.69 27.19
N VAL A 281 10.36 1.45 26.40
CA VAL A 281 8.90 1.24 26.27
C VAL A 281 8.61 -0.12 25.61
N ALA A 282 9.29 -0.46 24.52
CA ALA A 282 9.11 -1.74 23.84
C ALA A 282 9.43 -2.93 24.77
N ALA A 283 10.46 -2.79 25.61
CA ALA A 283 10.82 -3.80 26.61
C ALA A 283 9.74 -3.96 27.69
N THR A 284 9.09 -2.88 28.11
CA THR A 284 8.10 -2.89 29.23
C THR A 284 6.67 -3.24 28.79
N MET A 285 6.34 -3.12 27.53
CA MET A 285 4.99 -3.51 27.03
C MET A 285 4.74 -5.00 27.28
N GLU A 286 3.65 -5.33 27.98
CA GLU A 286 3.32 -6.70 28.37
C GLU A 286 2.41 -7.42 27.36
N ALA A 287 1.76 -6.67 26.49
CA ALA A 287 0.87 -7.20 25.45
C ALA A 287 1.08 -6.46 24.12
N PRO A 288 0.76 -7.10 22.98
CA PRO A 288 0.74 -6.42 21.70
C PRO A 288 -0.11 -5.16 21.77
N GLY A 289 0.39 -4.07 21.21
CA GLY A 289 -0.23 -2.77 21.33
C GLY A 289 0.14 -1.80 20.23
N LEU A 290 -0.41 -0.60 20.34
CA LEU A 290 -0.07 0.55 19.53
C LEU A 290 0.99 1.38 20.26
N LEU A 291 2.08 1.74 19.57
CA LEU A 291 3.09 2.69 20.02
C LEU A 291 3.15 3.87 19.05
N ILE A 292 2.90 5.07 19.51
CA ILE A 292 3.01 6.32 18.73
C ILE A 292 4.27 7.05 19.20
N LEU A 293 5.17 7.35 18.28
CA LEU A 293 6.36 8.16 18.50
C LEU A 293 6.20 9.51 17.80
N GLU A 294 6.10 10.58 18.58
CA GLU A 294 6.15 11.95 18.08
C GLU A 294 7.52 12.54 18.37
N ALA A 295 8.31 12.74 17.32
CA ALA A 295 9.63 13.30 17.41
C ALA A 295 10.02 14.01 16.12
N GLN A 296 10.85 15.05 16.22
CA GLN A 296 11.31 15.84 15.08
C GLN A 296 11.94 14.95 13.98
N MET A 297 11.99 15.48 12.75
CA MET A 297 12.66 14.80 11.65
C MET A 297 14.18 14.72 11.92
N GLY A 298 14.80 13.62 11.47
CA GLY A 298 16.25 13.41 11.61
C GLY A 298 16.73 12.86 12.95
N VAL A 299 15.84 12.62 13.92
CA VAL A 299 16.20 12.06 15.24
C VAL A 299 16.41 10.54 15.23
N GLY A 300 16.31 9.90 14.06
CA GLY A 300 16.50 8.45 13.95
C GLY A 300 15.24 7.62 14.34
N LYS A 301 14.04 8.13 14.02
CA LYS A 301 12.77 7.41 14.24
C LYS A 301 12.73 6.04 13.57
N THR A 302 13.36 5.92 12.40
CA THR A 302 13.39 4.67 11.62
C THR A 302 14.12 3.57 12.36
N GLU A 303 15.32 3.83 12.85
CA GLU A 303 16.13 2.88 13.61
C GLU A 303 15.44 2.51 14.94
N ALA A 304 14.85 3.49 15.63
CA ALA A 304 14.05 3.24 16.83
C ALA A 304 12.87 2.29 16.53
N ALA A 305 12.18 2.50 15.40
CA ALA A 305 11.06 1.66 15.00
C ALA A 305 11.49 0.23 14.62
N LEU A 306 12.63 0.07 13.92
CA LEU A 306 13.17 -1.24 13.57
C LEU A 306 13.59 -2.02 14.82
N ALA A 307 14.29 -1.37 15.75
CA ALA A 307 14.68 -1.96 17.01
C ALA A 307 13.48 -2.40 17.87
N ALA A 308 12.43 -1.55 17.94
CA ALA A 308 11.19 -1.91 18.60
C ALA A 308 10.48 -3.06 17.87
N ALA A 309 10.52 -3.09 16.53
CA ALA A 309 9.92 -4.17 15.74
C ALA A 309 10.59 -5.52 16.00
N GLU A 310 11.93 -5.57 16.10
CA GLU A 310 12.66 -6.78 16.52
C GLU A 310 12.19 -7.25 17.91
N THR A 311 12.12 -6.32 18.87
CA THR A 311 11.64 -6.61 20.22
C THR A 311 10.21 -7.15 20.21
N PHE A 312 9.32 -6.54 19.46
CA PHE A 312 7.91 -6.98 19.36
C PHE A 312 7.78 -8.34 18.66
N ALA A 313 8.54 -8.55 17.59
CA ALA A 313 8.51 -9.82 16.87
C ALA A 313 8.98 -10.98 17.77
N ALA A 314 10.05 -10.78 18.51
CA ALA A 314 10.53 -11.79 19.44
C ALA A 314 9.57 -12.01 20.62
N LYS A 315 8.97 -10.95 21.20
CA LYS A 315 8.02 -11.09 22.32
C LYS A 315 6.72 -11.77 21.93
N TRP A 316 6.20 -11.48 20.74
CA TRP A 316 4.85 -11.88 20.35
C TRP A 316 4.79 -12.76 19.12
N GLY A 317 5.94 -13.20 18.62
CA GLY A 317 6.06 -14.15 17.54
C GLY A 317 5.58 -13.64 16.19
N ALA A 318 5.76 -12.34 15.92
CA ALA A 318 5.52 -11.83 14.58
C ALA A 318 6.57 -12.38 13.61
N GLY A 319 6.14 -12.86 12.45
CA GLY A 319 7.00 -13.50 11.45
C GLY A 319 7.36 -12.56 10.28
N GLY A 320 7.31 -11.26 10.49
CA GLY A 320 7.70 -10.29 9.48
C GLY A 320 7.43 -8.83 9.87
N LEU A 321 7.75 -7.93 8.95
CA LEU A 321 7.60 -6.48 9.09
C LEU A 321 6.84 -5.91 7.88
N PHE A 322 5.89 -5.02 8.12
CA PHE A 322 5.39 -4.09 7.13
C PHE A 322 5.83 -2.67 7.49
N PHE A 323 6.52 -1.99 6.58
CA PHE A 323 6.97 -0.61 6.74
C PHE A 323 6.28 0.29 5.70
N GLY A 324 5.28 1.06 6.15
CA GLY A 324 4.45 1.93 5.31
C GLY A 324 4.93 3.38 5.31
N LEU A 325 5.13 3.94 4.13
CA LEU A 325 5.62 5.30 3.88
C LEU A 325 4.59 6.13 3.12
N PRO A 326 4.60 7.47 3.24
CA PRO A 326 3.57 8.31 2.62
C PRO A 326 3.61 8.32 1.10
N THR A 327 4.80 8.17 0.50
CA THR A 327 4.98 8.25 -0.97
C THR A 327 5.89 7.15 -1.50
N GLN A 328 5.82 6.89 -2.81
CA GLN A 328 6.72 5.96 -3.50
C GLN A 328 8.17 6.45 -3.48
N ALA A 329 8.39 7.77 -3.57
CA ALA A 329 9.73 8.36 -3.51
C ALA A 329 10.39 8.10 -2.15
N THR A 330 9.65 8.29 -1.04
CA THR A 330 10.17 7.98 0.30
C THR A 330 10.42 6.49 0.48
N ALA A 331 9.55 5.63 -0.09
CA ALA A 331 9.74 4.19 -0.06
C ALA A 331 11.02 3.76 -0.82
N ASN A 332 11.27 4.32 -1.99
CA ASN A 332 12.51 4.08 -2.74
C ASN A 332 13.74 4.60 -1.98
N GLY A 333 13.66 5.81 -1.41
CA GLY A 333 14.79 6.43 -0.72
C GLY A 333 15.24 5.70 0.56
N ILE A 334 14.32 5.00 1.25
CA ILE A 334 14.64 4.25 2.47
C ILE A 334 14.92 2.77 2.20
N PHE A 335 14.59 2.28 1.00
CA PHE A 335 14.63 0.85 0.67
C PHE A 335 16.00 0.23 0.94
N GLY A 336 17.09 0.83 0.48
CA GLY A 336 18.45 0.32 0.72
C GLY A 336 18.80 0.18 2.21
N ARG A 337 18.36 1.13 3.06
CA ARG A 337 18.58 1.06 4.52
C ARG A 337 17.80 -0.07 5.17
N LEU A 338 16.54 -0.27 4.76
CA LEU A 338 15.69 -1.36 5.27
C LEU A 338 16.17 -2.72 4.75
N THR A 339 16.67 -2.79 3.52
CA THR A 339 17.29 -4.01 2.96
C THR A 339 18.57 -4.35 3.73
N ALA A 340 19.44 -3.38 4.02
CA ALA A 340 20.62 -3.61 4.82
C ALA A 340 20.26 -4.13 6.23
N TRP A 341 19.24 -3.55 6.88
CA TRP A 341 18.74 -4.06 8.15
C TRP A 341 18.16 -5.49 8.00
N ALA A 342 17.37 -5.75 6.97
CA ALA A 342 16.80 -7.08 6.74
C ALA A 342 17.87 -8.15 6.50
N GLN A 343 18.99 -7.79 5.84
CA GLN A 343 20.14 -8.68 5.66
C GLN A 343 20.77 -9.07 7.01
N THR A 344 20.83 -8.18 7.98
CA THR A 344 21.31 -8.53 9.33
C THR A 344 20.38 -9.46 10.10
N GLN A 345 19.13 -9.62 9.65
CA GLN A 345 18.17 -10.58 10.20
C GLN A 345 18.24 -11.96 9.55
N SER A 346 19.08 -12.13 8.55
CA SER A 346 19.06 -13.29 7.62
C SER A 346 20.43 -13.98 7.55
N GLU A 347 21.23 -13.93 8.64
CA GLU A 347 22.59 -14.50 8.64
C GLU A 347 22.59 -16.03 8.48
N ASP A 348 21.57 -16.72 9.02
CA ASP A 348 21.45 -18.18 9.00
C ASP A 348 20.19 -18.70 8.26
N THR A 349 19.35 -17.80 7.72
CA THR A 349 18.06 -18.16 7.09
C THR A 349 17.74 -17.27 5.91
N ALA A 350 17.05 -17.81 4.91
CA ALA A 350 16.55 -17.01 3.79
C ALA A 350 15.24 -16.32 4.15
N HIS A 351 15.13 -15.04 3.87
CA HIS A 351 13.91 -14.27 4.03
C HIS A 351 13.48 -13.55 2.75
N SER A 352 12.18 -13.41 2.58
CA SER A 352 11.62 -12.70 1.44
C SER A 352 11.44 -11.21 1.72
N ILE A 353 11.84 -10.37 0.77
CA ILE A 353 11.61 -8.92 0.81
C ILE A 353 10.76 -8.46 -0.37
N ARG A 354 9.89 -7.49 -0.15
CA ARG A 354 9.05 -6.92 -1.19
C ARG A 354 9.00 -5.40 -1.10
N LEU A 355 9.28 -4.74 -2.22
CA LEU A 355 8.97 -3.32 -2.41
C LEU A 355 7.54 -3.21 -2.99
N ALA A 356 6.59 -2.72 -2.20
CA ALA A 356 5.16 -2.79 -2.49
C ALA A 356 4.60 -1.42 -2.90
N HIS A 357 4.86 -1.01 -4.14
CA HIS A 357 4.22 0.13 -4.80
C HIS A 357 4.22 -0.03 -6.33
N GLY A 358 3.51 0.84 -7.03
CA GLY A 358 3.26 0.70 -8.47
C GLY A 358 4.50 0.70 -9.37
N MET A 359 5.62 1.27 -8.91
CA MET A 359 6.86 1.39 -9.68
C MET A 359 8.05 0.63 -9.06
N ALA A 360 7.79 -0.36 -8.23
CA ALA A 360 8.84 -1.13 -7.55
C ALA A 360 9.86 -1.76 -8.51
N GLU A 361 9.39 -2.28 -9.66
CA GLU A 361 10.25 -2.92 -10.67
C GLU A 361 11.19 -1.96 -11.40
N LEU A 362 11.01 -0.64 -11.22
CA LEU A 362 11.89 0.38 -11.78
C LEU A 362 13.03 0.76 -10.80
N ASN A 363 12.96 0.32 -9.54
CA ASN A 363 14.01 0.52 -8.54
C ASN A 363 15.16 -0.44 -8.79
N GLU A 364 16.38 0.06 -8.92
CA GLU A 364 17.57 -0.73 -9.25
C GLU A 364 18.00 -1.62 -8.08
N ASP A 365 18.07 -1.10 -6.86
CA ASP A 365 18.43 -1.86 -5.67
C ASP A 365 17.46 -3.04 -5.44
N TYR A 366 16.16 -2.82 -5.71
CA TYR A 366 15.16 -3.86 -5.62
C TYR A 366 15.36 -4.95 -6.69
N ARG A 367 15.77 -4.56 -7.89
CA ARG A 367 16.02 -5.50 -9.00
C ARG A 367 17.23 -6.40 -8.76
N GLU A 368 18.25 -5.92 -8.08
CA GLU A 368 19.43 -6.72 -7.72
C GLU A 368 19.10 -7.88 -6.77
N LEU A 369 17.97 -7.78 -6.04
CA LEU A 369 17.51 -8.83 -5.13
C LEU A 369 16.72 -9.96 -5.81
N PHE A 370 16.47 -9.87 -7.13
CA PHE A 370 15.84 -10.97 -7.85
C PHE A 370 16.83 -12.09 -8.07
N PRO A 371 16.52 -13.34 -7.64
CA PRO A 371 17.33 -14.48 -8.01
C PRO A 371 17.32 -14.64 -9.52
N GLY A 372 18.40 -15.17 -10.08
CA GLY A 372 18.54 -15.42 -11.51
C GLY A 372 17.31 -16.14 -12.10
N ARG A 373 17.19 -16.15 -13.44
CA ARG A 373 15.99 -16.57 -14.21
C ARG A 373 15.44 -17.98 -13.94
N SER A 374 15.97 -18.75 -12.98
CA SER A 374 15.55 -20.11 -12.64
C SER A 374 14.75 -20.09 -11.33
N PHE A 375 13.55 -20.68 -11.34
CA PHE A 375 12.73 -20.97 -10.15
C PHE A 375 13.42 -21.94 -9.14
N VAL A 376 14.60 -22.42 -9.46
CA VAL A 376 15.30 -23.51 -8.74
C VAL A 376 16.38 -22.98 -7.78
N GLU A 377 16.75 -21.71 -7.87
CA GLU A 377 17.82 -21.12 -7.06
C GLU A 377 17.31 -19.99 -6.18
N THR A 378 16.53 -20.33 -5.16
CA THR A 378 16.37 -19.42 -4.02
C THR A 378 17.62 -19.54 -3.16
N PRO A 379 18.24 -18.42 -2.71
CA PRO A 379 19.37 -18.48 -1.80
C PRO A 379 18.96 -19.22 -0.51
N GLU A 380 19.83 -20.06 0.00
CA GLU A 380 19.62 -20.73 1.30
C GLU A 380 19.76 -19.72 2.47
N GLU A 381 20.44 -18.60 2.24
CA GLU A 381 20.70 -17.53 3.22
C GLU A 381 20.51 -16.15 2.60
N GLY A 382 20.23 -15.15 3.43
CA GLY A 382 20.11 -13.76 3.00
C GLY A 382 18.70 -13.32 2.64
N VAL A 383 18.59 -12.15 2.02
CA VAL A 383 17.31 -11.52 1.63
C VAL A 383 17.17 -11.51 0.12
N SER A 384 16.04 -12.02 -0.37
CA SER A 384 15.74 -12.07 -1.81
C SER A 384 14.28 -11.81 -2.10
N VAL A 385 13.97 -11.51 -3.38
CA VAL A 385 12.58 -11.43 -3.85
C VAL A 385 12.12 -12.84 -4.23
N HIS A 386 11.35 -13.46 -3.35
CA HIS A 386 10.83 -14.80 -3.61
C HIS A 386 9.87 -14.82 -4.81
N PRO A 387 10.05 -15.72 -5.80
CA PRO A 387 9.25 -15.73 -7.04
C PRO A 387 7.74 -15.84 -6.79
N TRP A 388 7.32 -16.60 -5.78
CA TRP A 388 5.90 -16.77 -5.45
C TRP A 388 5.25 -15.49 -4.93
N PHE A 389 6.01 -14.57 -4.28
CA PHE A 389 5.51 -13.31 -3.74
C PHE A 389 5.60 -12.13 -4.73
N GLN A 390 6.02 -12.33 -5.96
CA GLN A 390 6.18 -11.25 -6.95
C GLN A 390 4.86 -10.62 -7.39
N GLY A 391 3.76 -11.37 -7.37
CA GLY A 391 2.44 -10.85 -7.73
C GLY A 391 1.95 -9.75 -6.78
N ASN A 392 1.27 -8.73 -7.33
CA ASN A 392 0.73 -7.61 -6.52
C ASN A 392 -0.21 -8.06 -5.40
N LYS A 393 -0.99 -9.14 -5.63
CA LYS A 393 -1.93 -9.69 -4.64
C LYS A 393 -1.22 -10.40 -3.49
N GLN A 394 -0.01 -10.88 -3.71
CA GLN A 394 0.81 -11.65 -2.78
C GLN A 394 1.85 -10.79 -2.06
N ALA A 395 2.01 -9.53 -2.47
CA ALA A 395 3.07 -8.64 -1.98
C ALA A 395 3.13 -8.53 -0.45
N LEU A 396 1.98 -8.50 0.24
CA LEU A 396 1.92 -8.41 1.70
C LEU A 396 2.24 -9.74 2.41
N LEU A 397 2.35 -10.85 1.69
CA LEU A 397 2.68 -12.16 2.26
C LEU A 397 4.20 -12.36 2.46
N ALA A 398 5.06 -11.59 1.79
CA ALA A 398 6.51 -11.62 2.00
C ALA A 398 6.88 -11.25 3.45
N ASP A 399 8.01 -11.73 3.97
CA ASP A 399 8.43 -11.48 5.36
C ASP A 399 8.65 -9.99 5.61
N PHE A 400 9.44 -9.33 4.80
CA PHE A 400 9.68 -7.88 4.89
C PHE A 400 9.02 -7.14 3.74
N VAL A 401 8.08 -6.30 4.06
CA VAL A 401 7.33 -5.50 3.07
C VAL A 401 7.57 -4.02 3.32
N ILE A 402 8.19 -3.37 2.34
CA ILE A 402 8.41 -1.93 2.33
C ILE A 402 7.49 -1.36 1.25
N GLY A 403 6.68 -0.38 1.58
CA GLY A 403 5.72 0.13 0.61
C GLY A 403 5.08 1.45 0.99
N THR A 404 4.14 1.88 0.17
CA THR A 404 3.34 3.04 0.55
C THR A 404 2.27 2.66 1.59
N VAL A 405 1.90 3.62 2.43
CA VAL A 405 0.81 3.46 3.41
C VAL A 405 -0.48 2.98 2.74
N ASP A 406 -0.69 3.31 1.46
CA ASP A 406 -1.84 2.87 0.68
C ASP A 406 -2.04 1.35 0.72
N GLN A 407 -0.94 0.57 0.75
CA GLN A 407 -1.02 -0.90 0.84
C GLN A 407 -1.69 -1.36 2.14
N LEU A 408 -1.44 -0.65 3.25
CA LEU A 408 -2.11 -0.89 4.52
C LEU A 408 -3.56 -0.40 4.47
N LEU A 409 -3.80 0.81 3.95
CA LEU A 409 -5.15 1.39 3.85
C LEU A 409 -6.09 0.50 3.01
N MET A 410 -5.56 -0.19 2.01
CA MET A 410 -6.32 -1.17 1.22
C MET A 410 -6.85 -2.35 2.04
N THR A 411 -6.33 -2.62 3.24
CA THR A 411 -6.90 -3.63 4.16
C THR A 411 -8.27 -3.19 4.71
N ALA A 412 -8.56 -1.90 4.67
CA ALA A 412 -9.83 -1.33 5.12
C ALA A 412 -10.90 -1.22 4.01
N LEU A 413 -10.57 -1.57 2.77
CA LEU A 413 -11.41 -1.37 1.59
C LEU A 413 -12.07 -2.66 1.11
N LYS A 414 -13.33 -2.57 0.66
CA LYS A 414 -14.01 -3.67 -0.02
C LYS A 414 -13.36 -3.92 -1.38
N GLN A 415 -12.64 -5.01 -1.51
CA GLN A 415 -11.95 -5.40 -2.74
C GLN A 415 -11.80 -6.91 -2.88
N LYS A 416 -11.58 -7.36 -4.11
CA LYS A 416 -11.23 -8.75 -4.39
C LYS A 416 -9.89 -9.10 -3.73
N HIS A 417 -9.76 -10.30 -3.18
CA HIS A 417 -8.58 -10.80 -2.46
C HIS A 417 -8.21 -10.02 -1.18
N LEU A 418 -9.16 -9.33 -0.56
CA LEU A 418 -8.97 -8.65 0.72
C LEU A 418 -8.40 -9.60 1.80
N MET A 419 -8.85 -10.86 1.79
CA MET A 419 -8.45 -11.91 2.74
C MET A 419 -6.94 -12.17 2.73
N LEU A 420 -6.29 -12.12 1.56
CA LEU A 420 -4.83 -12.24 1.46
C LEU A 420 -4.11 -11.06 2.10
N ARG A 421 -4.67 -9.86 2.01
CA ARG A 421 -4.09 -8.68 2.66
C ARG A 421 -4.19 -8.76 4.18
N HIS A 422 -5.33 -9.21 4.70
CA HIS A 422 -5.50 -9.46 6.14
C HIS A 422 -4.53 -10.54 6.64
N LEU A 423 -4.43 -11.66 5.92
CA LEU A 423 -3.46 -12.71 6.24
C LEU A 423 -2.02 -12.16 6.26
N GLY A 424 -1.68 -11.34 5.26
CA GLY A 424 -0.33 -10.78 5.11
C GLY A 424 0.07 -9.82 6.23
N VAL A 425 -0.88 -9.10 6.87
CA VAL A 425 -0.58 -8.17 7.98
C VAL A 425 -0.77 -8.78 9.35
N ALA A 426 -1.61 -9.81 9.50
CA ALA A 426 -1.96 -10.39 10.81
C ALA A 426 -0.77 -11.01 11.54
N GLY A 427 0.27 -11.43 10.82
CA GLY A 427 1.48 -12.04 11.39
C GLY A 427 2.70 -11.14 11.43
N LYS A 428 2.55 -9.81 11.26
CA LYS A 428 3.68 -8.88 11.15
C LYS A 428 3.70 -7.87 12.29
N VAL A 429 4.84 -7.21 12.45
CA VAL A 429 4.89 -5.88 13.07
C VAL A 429 4.56 -4.86 11.98
N VAL A 430 3.67 -3.92 12.26
CA VAL A 430 3.27 -2.87 11.31
C VAL A 430 3.86 -1.53 11.75
N VAL A 431 4.70 -0.95 10.91
CA VAL A 431 5.25 0.41 11.08
C VAL A 431 4.63 1.31 10.03
N VAL A 432 4.12 2.47 10.43
CA VAL A 432 3.65 3.52 9.51
C VAL A 432 4.38 4.81 9.85
N ASP A 433 5.14 5.30 8.88
CA ASP A 433 5.91 6.54 9.03
C ASP A 433 5.15 7.75 8.48
N GLU A 434 5.43 8.91 9.07
CA GLU A 434 4.88 10.22 8.70
C GLU A 434 3.33 10.23 8.63
N ILE A 435 2.67 9.69 9.67
CA ILE A 435 1.19 9.55 9.66
C ILE A 435 0.45 10.88 9.60
N HIS A 436 1.10 11.99 9.93
CA HIS A 436 0.53 13.34 9.78
C HIS A 436 0.31 13.72 8.31
N ALA A 437 0.97 13.05 7.35
CA ALA A 437 0.74 13.26 5.93
C ALA A 437 -0.60 12.66 5.42
N CYS A 438 -1.31 11.89 6.25
CA CYS A 438 -2.62 11.35 5.90
C CYS A 438 -3.70 12.44 5.99
N ASP A 439 -4.41 12.68 4.89
CA ASP A 439 -5.54 13.59 4.86
C ASP A 439 -6.81 12.97 5.53
N PRO A 440 -7.89 13.72 5.79
CA PRO A 440 -9.10 13.22 6.46
C PRO A 440 -9.76 12.01 5.78
N TYR A 441 -9.60 11.86 4.48
CA TYR A 441 -10.09 10.71 3.72
C TYR A 441 -9.26 9.46 4.03
N MET A 442 -7.93 9.54 3.92
CA MET A 442 -6.99 8.45 4.25
C MET A 442 -7.06 8.06 5.73
N ILE A 443 -7.25 9.05 6.62
CA ILE A 443 -7.43 8.86 8.05
C ILE A 443 -8.59 7.89 8.34
N THR A 444 -9.70 7.99 7.59
CA THR A 444 -10.86 7.12 7.77
C THR A 444 -10.52 5.65 7.49
N TYR A 445 -9.68 5.38 6.50
CA TYR A 445 -9.17 4.03 6.21
C TYR A 445 -8.14 3.57 7.22
N LEU A 446 -7.24 4.46 7.65
CA LEU A 446 -6.24 4.14 8.67
C LEU A 446 -6.92 3.72 9.99
N ASP A 447 -7.92 4.44 10.45
CA ASP A 447 -8.67 4.10 11.65
C ASP A 447 -9.33 2.71 11.52
N ARG A 448 -9.88 2.38 10.34
CA ARG A 448 -10.45 1.06 10.08
C ARG A 448 -9.38 -0.02 10.04
N ALA A 449 -8.25 0.21 9.39
CA ALA A 449 -7.12 -0.71 9.38
C ALA A 449 -6.60 -0.97 10.80
N LEU A 450 -6.41 0.08 11.61
CA LEU A 450 -6.01 -0.04 13.01
C LEU A 450 -7.00 -0.86 13.84
N SER A 451 -8.31 -0.71 13.62
CA SER A 451 -9.30 -1.51 14.34
C SER A 451 -9.21 -3.00 14.02
N TRP A 452 -8.82 -3.36 12.80
CA TRP A 452 -8.57 -4.75 12.41
C TRP A 452 -7.23 -5.25 12.95
N LEU A 453 -6.17 -4.43 12.88
CA LEU A 453 -4.87 -4.77 13.46
C LEU A 453 -4.97 -5.01 14.98
N GLY A 454 -5.70 -4.14 15.69
CA GLY A 454 -5.98 -4.32 17.12
C GLY A 454 -6.77 -5.59 17.42
N CYS A 455 -7.74 -5.95 16.56
CA CYS A 455 -8.50 -7.20 16.69
C CYS A 455 -7.61 -8.45 16.51
N TYR A 456 -6.61 -8.38 15.65
CA TYR A 456 -5.61 -9.45 15.43
C TYR A 456 -4.48 -9.43 16.46
N HIS A 457 -4.45 -8.47 17.39
CA HIS A 457 -3.34 -8.25 18.32
C HIS A 457 -2.00 -8.01 17.60
N VAL A 458 -2.03 -7.32 16.47
CA VAL A 458 -0.84 -6.95 15.71
C VAL A 458 -0.13 -5.78 16.39
N PRO A 459 1.17 -5.87 16.71
CA PRO A 459 1.94 -4.73 17.20
C PRO A 459 2.06 -3.65 16.13
N VAL A 460 1.74 -2.40 16.46
CA VAL A 460 1.76 -1.27 15.54
C VAL A 460 2.62 -0.15 16.07
N LEU A 461 3.51 0.38 15.22
CA LEU A 461 4.28 1.59 15.49
C LEU A 461 3.83 2.68 14.51
N LEU A 462 3.44 3.83 15.03
CA LEU A 462 3.10 5.01 14.26
C LEU A 462 4.14 6.09 14.52
N LEU A 463 4.80 6.54 13.47
CA LEU A 463 5.82 7.58 13.55
C LEU A 463 5.27 8.89 12.99
N SER A 464 5.53 9.97 13.68
CA SER A 464 5.09 11.29 13.25
C SER A 464 6.09 12.37 13.66
N ALA A 465 6.12 13.47 12.92
CA ALA A 465 6.77 14.67 13.41
C ALA A 465 5.92 15.32 14.50
N THR A 466 4.62 15.40 14.30
CA THR A 466 3.66 16.04 15.23
C THR A 466 2.27 15.42 15.07
N LEU A 467 1.49 15.39 16.14
CA LEU A 467 0.07 15.01 16.10
C LEU A 467 -0.77 15.87 17.03
N PRO A 468 -1.93 16.37 16.57
CA PRO A 468 -2.92 16.93 17.49
C PRO A 468 -3.37 15.91 18.54
N ALA A 469 -3.62 16.35 19.77
CA ALA A 469 -4.04 15.48 20.88
C ALA A 469 -5.32 14.71 20.56
N GLN A 470 -6.26 15.34 19.87
CA GLN A 470 -7.48 14.69 19.40
C GLN A 470 -7.14 13.54 18.46
N ARG A 471 -6.20 13.73 17.52
CA ARG A 471 -5.82 12.68 16.56
C ARG A 471 -5.14 11.50 17.23
N ARG A 472 -4.26 11.75 18.22
CA ARG A 472 -3.71 10.67 19.06
C ARG A 472 -4.79 9.83 19.73
N ALA A 473 -5.79 10.50 20.32
CA ALA A 473 -6.92 9.82 20.97
C ALA A 473 -7.74 8.98 19.97
N GLU A 474 -8.00 9.50 18.77
CA GLU A 474 -8.72 8.78 17.70
C GLU A 474 -7.96 7.52 17.25
N LEU A 475 -6.64 7.61 17.03
CA LEU A 475 -5.80 6.48 16.65
C LEU A 475 -5.80 5.37 17.71
N VAL A 476 -5.65 5.76 18.98
CA VAL A 476 -5.69 4.81 20.11
C VAL A 476 -7.08 4.17 20.21
N ALA A 477 -8.16 4.97 20.13
CA ALA A 477 -9.53 4.46 20.16
C ALA A 477 -9.77 3.45 19.01
N ALA A 478 -9.31 3.78 17.82
CA ALA A 478 -9.42 2.90 16.64
C ALA A 478 -8.72 1.55 16.87
N TYR A 479 -7.49 1.56 17.36
CA TYR A 479 -6.74 0.33 17.63
C TYR A 479 -7.39 -0.52 18.72
N LEU A 480 -7.87 0.12 19.81
CA LEU A 480 -8.55 -0.57 20.89
C LEU A 480 -9.97 -1.04 20.54
N GLY A 481 -10.50 -0.66 19.36
CA GLY A 481 -11.88 -0.92 18.98
C GLY A 481 -12.90 -0.23 19.89
N ALA A 482 -12.48 0.86 20.56
CA ALA A 482 -13.31 1.66 21.46
C ALA A 482 -14.01 2.78 20.67
N LYS A 483 -15.21 3.19 21.11
CA LYS A 483 -15.88 4.35 20.51
C LYS A 483 -15.17 5.66 20.85
N THR A 484 -14.66 5.77 22.06
CA THR A 484 -13.93 6.93 22.57
C THR A 484 -12.96 6.47 23.66
N VAL A 485 -11.90 7.24 23.86
CA VAL A 485 -10.99 7.15 25.00
C VAL A 485 -11.06 8.44 25.79
N ASP A 486 -10.65 8.39 27.06
CA ASP A 486 -10.64 9.60 27.89
C ASP A 486 -9.64 10.62 27.32
N ARG A 487 -10.15 11.72 26.80
CA ARG A 487 -9.36 12.80 26.19
C ARG A 487 -8.34 13.43 27.15
N LYS A 488 -8.61 13.40 28.46
CA LYS A 488 -7.71 13.93 29.47
C LYS A 488 -6.36 13.22 29.49
N LEU A 489 -6.31 11.93 29.08
CA LEU A 489 -5.08 11.17 28.96
C LEU A 489 -4.15 11.71 27.86
N PHE A 490 -4.65 12.53 26.94
CA PHE A 490 -3.91 13.05 25.79
C PHE A 490 -3.57 14.55 25.93
N SER A 491 -3.79 15.16 27.08
CA SER A 491 -3.51 16.59 27.32
C SER A 491 -2.04 16.93 27.46
N ASN A 492 -1.14 15.93 27.46
CA ASN A 492 0.29 16.17 27.58
C ASN A 492 0.83 16.91 26.34
N ARG A 493 1.50 18.04 26.56
CA ARG A 493 2.14 18.90 25.55
C ARG A 493 3.68 18.74 25.53
N GLY A 494 4.25 17.77 26.25
CA GLY A 494 5.69 17.51 26.20
C GLY A 494 6.15 16.92 24.87
N TYR A 495 7.42 17.12 24.52
CA TYR A 495 7.97 16.67 23.23
C TYR A 495 9.49 16.41 23.35
N PRO A 496 10.04 15.35 22.75
CA PRO A 496 9.37 14.24 22.04
C PRO A 496 8.43 13.44 22.96
N LEU A 497 7.39 12.84 22.38
CA LEU A 497 6.34 12.15 23.15
C LEU A 497 6.14 10.72 22.63
N LEU A 498 6.16 9.77 23.58
CA LEU A 498 5.71 8.40 23.37
C LEU A 498 4.32 8.23 23.94
N THR A 499 3.41 7.65 23.16
CA THR A 499 2.07 7.23 23.60
C THR A 499 1.88 5.77 23.22
N TRP A 500 1.56 4.90 24.18
CA TRP A 500 1.36 3.48 23.88
C TRP A 500 0.22 2.86 24.64
N THR A 501 -0.25 1.72 24.12
CA THR A 501 -1.25 0.89 24.77
C THR A 501 -0.58 -0.37 25.32
N SER A 502 -1.02 -0.81 26.50
CA SER A 502 -0.70 -2.13 27.05
C SER A 502 -2.04 -2.76 27.50
N GLY A 503 -2.52 -3.72 26.74
CA GLY A 503 -3.91 -4.18 26.83
C GLY A 503 -4.86 -3.03 26.54
N THR A 504 -5.73 -2.65 27.51
CA THR A 504 -6.69 -1.52 27.36
C THR A 504 -6.18 -0.23 28.00
N THR A 505 -5.03 -0.25 28.66
CA THR A 505 -4.46 0.93 29.32
C THR A 505 -3.66 1.76 28.32
N VAL A 506 -3.72 3.10 28.49
CA VAL A 506 -2.96 4.05 27.69
C VAL A 506 -1.94 4.73 28.57
N GLN A 507 -0.71 4.82 28.12
CA GLN A 507 0.39 5.44 28.83
C GLN A 507 1.11 6.46 27.94
N GLN A 508 1.75 7.45 28.55
CA GLN A 508 2.54 8.46 27.85
C GLN A 508 3.86 8.71 28.57
N ARG A 509 4.91 8.98 27.81
CA ARG A 509 6.23 9.37 28.33
C ARG A 509 6.78 10.51 27.48
N VAL A 510 7.13 11.61 28.11
CA VAL A 510 7.93 12.69 27.51
C VAL A 510 9.40 12.32 27.61
N VAL A 511 10.13 12.50 26.52
CA VAL A 511 11.57 12.24 26.47
C VAL A 511 12.32 13.53 26.76
N ALA A 512 13.17 13.52 27.80
CA ALA A 512 14.06 14.64 28.07
C ALA A 512 15.24 14.60 27.08
N LEU A 513 15.49 15.71 26.39
CA LEU A 513 16.63 15.87 25.50
C LEU A 513 17.73 16.65 26.21
N SER A 514 18.96 16.15 26.15
CA SER A 514 20.11 16.79 26.78
C SER A 514 20.75 17.89 25.93
N ALA A 515 20.50 17.90 24.61
CA ALA A 515 21.02 18.88 23.66
C ALA A 515 20.09 19.07 22.47
N GLY A 516 20.25 20.18 21.74
CA GLY A 516 19.58 20.37 20.45
C GLY A 516 18.50 21.45 20.40
N GLN A 517 18.46 22.36 21.39
CA GLN A 517 17.62 23.55 21.30
C GLN A 517 18.13 24.48 20.19
N ARG A 518 17.26 24.81 19.24
CA ARG A 518 17.56 25.74 18.16
C ARG A 518 16.47 26.80 18.10
N GLN A 519 16.88 28.04 18.13
CA GLN A 519 15.99 29.17 17.91
C GLN A 519 16.07 29.58 16.43
N VAL A 520 14.91 29.70 15.79
CA VAL A 520 14.73 30.22 14.43
C VAL A 520 13.95 31.53 14.51
N ALA A 521 14.55 32.63 14.07
CA ALA A 521 13.85 33.91 13.99
C ALA A 521 12.85 33.87 12.84
N LEU A 522 11.60 34.27 13.08
CA LEU A 522 10.55 34.35 12.05
C LEU A 522 10.32 35.80 11.65
N GLN A 523 10.29 36.03 10.37
CA GLN A 523 9.96 37.32 9.76
C GLN A 523 8.88 37.12 8.71
N THR A 524 7.92 38.01 8.64
CA THR A 524 6.95 38.06 7.55
C THR A 524 7.39 39.05 6.46
N ALA A 525 7.16 38.71 5.22
CA ALA A 525 7.45 39.56 4.09
C ALA A 525 6.44 39.37 2.95
N ARG A 526 6.42 40.29 2.01
CA ARG A 526 5.65 40.18 0.76
C ARG A 526 6.51 39.54 -0.32
N GLU A 527 5.86 38.98 -1.33
CA GLU A 527 6.53 38.30 -2.44
C GLU A 527 7.41 39.22 -3.27
N ASP A 528 7.02 40.46 -3.42
CA ASP A 528 7.79 41.49 -4.17
C ASP A 528 9.15 41.85 -3.53
N ALA A 529 9.31 41.56 -2.24
CA ALA A 529 10.58 41.72 -1.51
C ALA A 529 11.58 40.58 -1.74
N LEU A 530 11.20 39.50 -2.40
CA LEU A 530 12.04 38.28 -2.56
C LEU A 530 13.45 38.54 -3.10
N PRO A 531 13.65 39.30 -4.21
CA PRO A 531 15.00 39.50 -4.74
C PRO A 531 15.89 40.25 -3.75
N GLN A 532 15.37 41.31 -3.09
CA GLN A 532 16.12 42.09 -2.10
C GLN A 532 16.50 41.24 -0.89
N LEU A 533 15.57 40.44 -0.36
CA LEU A 533 15.82 39.55 0.77
C LEU A 533 16.92 38.51 0.49
N LEU A 534 16.91 37.98 -0.73
CA LEU A 534 17.94 37.00 -1.16
C LEU A 534 19.29 37.69 -1.38
N GLU A 535 19.33 38.84 -2.00
CA GLU A 535 20.55 39.62 -2.22
C GLU A 535 21.21 39.98 -0.89
N GLU A 536 20.41 40.43 0.09
CA GLU A 536 20.91 40.77 1.43
C GLU A 536 21.40 39.48 2.19
N ALA A 537 20.67 38.40 2.10
CA ALA A 537 21.00 37.17 2.81
C ALA A 537 22.24 36.50 2.23
N LEU A 538 22.34 36.39 0.93
CA LEU A 538 23.39 35.68 0.21
C LEU A 538 24.57 36.54 -0.22
N ALA A 539 24.65 37.79 0.24
CA ALA A 539 25.75 38.71 -0.08
C ALA A 539 27.15 38.15 0.22
N GLU A 540 27.28 37.32 1.25
CA GLU A 540 28.50 36.67 1.69
C GLU A 540 28.56 35.19 1.25
N GLY A 541 27.72 34.76 0.31
CA GLY A 541 27.59 33.38 -0.14
C GLY A 541 26.55 32.59 0.62
N GLY A 542 26.59 31.24 0.48
CA GLY A 542 25.63 30.34 1.09
C GLY A 542 24.48 29.94 0.17
N CYS A 543 23.50 29.23 0.73
CA CYS A 543 22.35 28.74 -0.03
C CYS A 543 21.00 29.13 0.58
N ALA A 544 20.01 29.29 -0.28
CA ALA A 544 18.64 29.57 0.14
C ALA A 544 17.64 28.55 -0.43
N GLY A 545 16.65 28.19 0.40
CA GLY A 545 15.48 27.43 0.00
C GLY A 545 14.25 28.33 -0.08
N ILE A 546 13.46 28.18 -1.14
CA ILE A 546 12.16 28.86 -1.30
C ILE A 546 11.11 27.77 -1.50
N ILE A 547 10.21 27.61 -0.53
CA ILE A 547 9.17 26.59 -0.57
C ILE A 547 7.81 27.25 -0.72
N VAL A 548 7.14 26.98 -1.84
CA VAL A 548 5.81 27.53 -2.15
C VAL A 548 4.76 26.44 -2.31
N ASN A 549 3.49 26.84 -2.34
CA ASN A 549 2.37 25.90 -2.25
C ASN A 549 1.94 25.30 -3.59
N THR A 550 2.30 25.96 -4.71
CA THR A 550 1.89 25.50 -6.05
C THR A 550 3.06 25.46 -7.03
N VAL A 551 3.02 24.53 -7.97
CA VAL A 551 4.04 24.39 -9.02
C VAL A 551 4.12 25.64 -9.90
N LYS A 552 2.97 26.20 -10.27
CA LYS A 552 2.91 27.43 -11.10
C LYS A 552 3.63 28.58 -10.44
N LYS A 553 3.47 28.75 -9.13
CA LYS A 553 4.15 29.79 -8.36
C LYS A 553 5.66 29.54 -8.27
N ALA A 554 6.06 28.27 -8.04
CA ALA A 554 7.47 27.89 -8.04
C ALA A 554 8.15 28.21 -9.39
N GLN A 555 7.51 27.90 -10.50
CA GLN A 555 7.99 28.21 -11.85
C GLN A 555 8.09 29.73 -12.08
N ALA A 556 7.08 30.50 -11.66
CA ALA A 556 7.09 31.96 -11.80
C ALA A 556 8.24 32.60 -10.99
N ILE A 557 8.42 32.20 -9.74
CA ILE A 557 9.52 32.70 -8.88
C ILE A 557 10.88 32.30 -9.44
N ALA A 558 11.05 31.06 -9.89
CA ALA A 558 12.32 30.64 -10.48
C ALA A 558 12.69 31.45 -11.72
N ASN A 559 11.72 31.72 -12.62
CA ASN A 559 11.93 32.57 -13.79
C ASN A 559 12.31 34.03 -13.38
N LEU A 560 11.60 34.61 -12.41
CA LEU A 560 11.88 35.93 -11.89
C LEU A 560 13.31 36.03 -11.34
N LEU A 561 13.75 35.05 -10.59
CA LEU A 561 15.07 35.04 -9.98
C LEU A 561 16.18 34.80 -11.01
N GLN A 562 15.96 33.94 -11.99
CA GLN A 562 16.90 33.74 -13.11
C GLN A 562 17.12 35.02 -13.91
N GLU A 563 16.07 35.84 -14.09
CA GLU A 563 16.16 37.13 -14.80
C GLU A 563 16.84 38.19 -13.94
N LYS A 564 16.49 38.30 -12.66
CA LYS A 564 16.95 39.38 -11.78
C LYS A 564 18.27 39.13 -11.09
N MET A 565 18.64 37.87 -10.90
CA MET A 565 19.79 37.43 -10.13
C MET A 565 20.66 36.41 -10.91
N PRO A 566 21.16 36.79 -12.11
CA PRO A 566 21.85 35.83 -13.01
C PRO A 566 23.17 35.32 -12.46
N GLU A 567 23.75 35.92 -11.43
CA GLU A 567 24.96 35.48 -10.74
C GLU A 567 24.70 34.32 -9.75
N TYR A 568 23.43 33.98 -9.46
CA TYR A 568 23.04 32.88 -8.60
C TYR A 568 22.58 31.68 -9.43
N GLN A 569 22.88 30.50 -8.97
CA GLN A 569 22.33 29.31 -9.58
C GLN A 569 20.95 29.03 -9.00
N VAL A 570 19.92 29.16 -9.82
CA VAL A 570 18.53 28.87 -9.45
C VAL A 570 18.17 27.47 -9.93
N VAL A 571 17.81 26.58 -8.99
CA VAL A 571 17.36 25.21 -9.24
C VAL A 571 15.88 25.09 -8.90
N LEU A 572 15.07 24.66 -9.86
CA LEU A 572 13.64 24.43 -9.67
C LEU A 572 13.38 22.94 -9.44
N PHE A 573 12.57 22.61 -8.39
CA PHE A 573 12.23 21.23 -8.05
C PHE A 573 10.76 21.08 -7.61
N HIS A 574 9.99 20.27 -8.37
CA HIS A 574 8.57 20.01 -8.11
C HIS A 574 8.12 18.66 -8.70
N ALA A 575 6.86 18.31 -8.48
CA ALA A 575 6.31 17.00 -8.89
C ALA A 575 6.05 16.84 -10.41
N GLN A 576 6.11 17.93 -11.21
CA GLN A 576 5.80 17.91 -12.64
C GLN A 576 7.07 17.83 -13.51
N PHE A 577 8.07 17.07 -13.06
CA PHE A 577 9.19 16.62 -13.88
C PHE A 577 8.98 15.16 -14.29
N LEU A 578 9.53 14.77 -15.44
CA LEU A 578 9.70 13.36 -15.81
C LEU A 578 10.43 12.61 -14.68
N MET A 579 10.03 11.39 -14.45
CA MET A 579 10.62 10.60 -13.36
C MET A 579 12.15 10.52 -13.41
N PRO A 580 12.82 10.30 -14.57
CA PRO A 580 14.27 10.32 -14.62
C PRO A 580 14.89 11.70 -14.36
N ASP A 581 14.29 12.78 -14.92
CA ASP A 581 14.78 14.14 -14.67
C ASP A 581 14.61 14.54 -13.21
N ARG A 582 13.51 14.12 -12.60
CA ARG A 582 13.25 14.33 -11.17
C ARG A 582 14.28 13.61 -10.30
N ALA A 583 14.56 12.33 -10.60
CA ALA A 583 15.54 11.53 -9.88
C ALA A 583 16.95 12.15 -9.97
N GLU A 584 17.34 12.63 -11.14
CA GLU A 584 18.62 13.31 -11.33
C GLU A 584 18.69 14.64 -10.56
N LYS A 585 17.64 15.46 -10.59
CA LYS A 585 17.58 16.69 -9.79
C LYS A 585 17.63 16.39 -8.28
N GLU A 586 16.93 15.35 -7.83
CA GLU A 586 16.97 14.88 -6.44
C GLU A 586 18.39 14.46 -6.02
N ARG A 587 19.09 13.70 -6.85
CA ARG A 587 20.48 13.30 -6.62
C ARG A 587 21.40 14.52 -6.51
N ILE A 588 21.27 15.49 -7.42
CA ILE A 588 22.04 16.73 -7.40
C ILE A 588 21.76 17.53 -6.13
N LEU A 589 20.50 17.66 -5.72
CA LEU A 589 20.14 18.37 -4.50
C LEU A 589 20.71 17.70 -3.25
N LEU A 590 20.67 16.36 -3.16
CA LEU A 590 21.26 15.60 -2.06
C LEU A 590 22.79 15.71 -2.03
N GLU A 591 23.44 15.73 -3.18
CA GLU A 591 24.89 15.95 -3.27
C GLU A 591 25.29 17.34 -2.80
N ARG A 592 24.53 18.38 -3.20
CA ARG A 592 24.86 19.78 -2.93
C ARG A 592 24.41 20.30 -1.56
N LEU A 593 23.32 19.74 -1.01
CA LEU A 593 22.68 20.23 0.21
C LEU A 593 22.56 19.17 1.30
N GLY A 594 22.98 17.94 1.02
CA GLY A 594 22.93 16.83 1.97
C GLY A 594 24.04 16.94 3.03
N LYS A 595 24.03 16.05 4.00
CA LYS A 595 24.91 16.01 5.19
C LYS A 595 26.42 16.08 4.87
N ARG A 596 26.84 15.65 3.66
CA ARG A 596 28.25 15.59 3.23
C ARG A 596 28.62 16.71 2.26
N SER A 597 27.73 17.66 1.98
CA SER A 597 28.01 18.74 1.05
C SER A 597 29.09 19.69 1.56
N THR A 598 29.86 20.29 0.63
CA THR A 598 30.91 21.24 0.94
C THR A 598 30.41 22.69 0.79
N PRO A 599 31.12 23.67 1.41
CA PRO A 599 30.78 25.08 1.25
C PRO A 599 30.70 25.54 -0.21
N GLU A 600 31.60 25.05 -1.06
CA GLU A 600 31.69 25.43 -2.48
C GLU A 600 30.48 24.92 -3.27
N GLN A 601 29.97 23.72 -2.91
CA GLN A 601 28.78 23.16 -3.55
C GLN A 601 27.50 23.92 -3.20
N ARG A 602 27.47 24.59 -2.05
CA ARG A 602 26.34 25.33 -1.52
C ARG A 602 26.36 26.81 -1.91
N ASP A 603 27.51 27.32 -2.33
CA ASP A 603 27.70 28.76 -2.56
C ASP A 603 26.80 29.28 -3.69
N ARG A 604 26.12 30.41 -3.42
CA ARG A 604 25.22 31.12 -4.34
C ARG A 604 24.14 30.25 -4.98
N LEU A 605 23.63 29.26 -4.23
CA LEU A 605 22.59 28.35 -4.66
C LEU A 605 21.22 28.78 -4.12
N ILE A 606 20.26 28.95 -5.00
CA ILE A 606 18.85 29.17 -4.66
C ILE A 606 18.06 27.98 -5.17
N VAL A 607 17.32 27.31 -4.28
CA VAL A 607 16.44 26.20 -4.65
C VAL A 607 15.00 26.62 -4.45
N VAL A 608 14.24 26.62 -5.54
CA VAL A 608 12.81 26.93 -5.52
C VAL A 608 12.02 25.64 -5.70
N GLY A 609 11.06 25.38 -4.84
CA GLY A 609 10.25 24.17 -5.00
C GLY A 609 8.95 24.20 -4.22
N THR A 610 8.30 23.05 -4.21
CA THR A 610 7.01 22.83 -3.54
C THR A 610 7.15 21.84 -2.40
N GLN A 611 6.05 21.19 -1.99
CA GLN A 611 6.01 20.20 -0.92
C GLN A 611 7.03 19.04 -1.08
N VAL A 612 7.58 18.85 -2.26
CA VAL A 612 8.64 17.85 -2.50
C VAL A 612 9.94 18.16 -1.75
N LEU A 613 10.23 19.46 -1.45
CA LEU A 613 11.37 19.85 -0.61
C LEU A 613 11.10 19.67 0.89
N GLU A 614 9.82 19.60 1.27
CA GLU A 614 9.38 19.51 2.65
C GLU A 614 9.52 18.09 3.25
N GLN A 615 9.22 17.03 2.48
CA GLN A 615 9.07 15.68 3.02
C GLN A 615 10.11 14.66 2.54
N SER A 616 10.61 14.79 1.32
CA SER A 616 11.31 13.67 0.66
C SER A 616 12.84 13.69 0.79
N LEU A 617 13.45 14.85 1.07
CA LEU A 617 14.89 15.06 0.94
C LEU A 617 15.57 15.36 2.28
N ASP A 618 16.75 14.79 2.49
CA ASP A 618 17.61 15.12 3.63
C ASP A 618 18.58 16.26 3.26
N ILE A 619 18.03 17.46 3.11
CA ILE A 619 18.72 18.68 2.69
C ILE A 619 18.73 19.73 3.78
N ASP A 620 19.72 20.62 3.71
CA ASP A 620 20.00 21.67 4.67
C ASP A 620 20.20 23.02 3.97
N PHE A 621 19.39 24.01 4.31
CA PHE A 621 19.51 25.38 3.84
C PHE A 621 20.16 26.28 4.88
N ASP A 622 20.89 27.32 4.42
CA ASP A 622 21.44 28.35 5.28
C ASP A 622 20.41 29.47 5.53
N PHE A 623 19.45 29.65 4.61
CA PHE A 623 18.37 30.61 4.68
C PHE A 623 17.10 30.01 4.09
N LEU A 624 15.97 30.20 4.75
CA LEU A 624 14.70 29.67 4.30
C LEU A 624 13.68 30.77 4.06
N ILE A 625 13.03 30.72 2.92
CA ILE A 625 11.82 31.49 2.60
C ILE A 625 10.70 30.49 2.34
N THR A 626 9.55 30.69 2.95
CA THR A 626 8.40 29.80 2.72
C THR A 626 7.12 30.60 2.54
N GLU A 627 6.27 30.12 1.65
CA GLU A 627 4.88 30.57 1.61
C GLU A 627 4.13 30.05 2.85
N LEU A 628 3.14 30.83 3.33
CA LEU A 628 2.33 30.42 4.47
C LEU A 628 1.61 29.10 4.18
N CYS A 629 1.66 28.19 5.13
CA CYS A 629 1.03 26.87 5.10
C CYS A 629 0.57 26.48 6.51
N PRO A 630 -0.17 25.39 6.72
CA PRO A 630 -0.52 24.91 8.06
C PRO A 630 0.71 24.77 8.96
N MET A 631 0.55 25.03 10.24
CA MET A 631 1.63 25.16 11.23
C MET A 631 2.54 23.94 11.30
N ASP A 632 1.98 22.75 11.24
CA ASP A 632 2.74 21.50 11.25
C ASP A 632 3.68 21.37 10.03
N LEU A 633 3.20 21.76 8.84
CA LEU A 633 3.99 21.81 7.62
C LEU A 633 5.03 22.95 7.67
N LEU A 634 4.64 24.09 8.21
CA LEU A 634 5.57 25.23 8.40
C LEU A 634 6.76 24.83 9.28
N LEU A 635 6.49 24.14 10.39
CA LEU A 635 7.54 23.63 11.28
C LEU A 635 8.43 22.58 10.60
N GLN A 636 7.88 21.75 9.71
CA GLN A 636 8.67 20.82 8.90
C GLN A 636 9.57 21.55 7.88
N ARG A 637 9.07 22.62 7.24
CA ARG A 637 9.85 23.47 6.34
C ARG A 637 10.99 24.17 7.10
N ILE A 638 10.69 24.75 8.24
CA ILE A 638 11.68 25.34 9.15
C ILE A 638 12.73 24.29 9.57
N GLY A 639 12.33 23.04 9.75
CA GLY A 639 13.22 21.92 10.03
C GLY A 639 14.24 21.62 8.91
N ARG A 640 14.13 22.24 7.73
CA ARG A 640 15.12 22.16 6.64
C ARG A 640 16.21 23.23 6.71
N GLU A 641 16.03 24.24 7.51
CA GLU A 641 17.03 25.27 7.76
C GLU A 641 17.94 24.83 8.92
N HIS A 642 19.25 24.95 8.76
CA HIS A 642 20.27 24.53 9.73
C HIS A 642 20.09 23.09 10.24
N ARG A 643 19.71 22.19 9.35
CA ARG A 643 19.37 20.81 9.68
C ARG A 643 20.58 19.98 10.11
N HIS A 644 21.74 20.23 9.49
CA HIS A 644 22.95 19.48 9.72
C HIS A 644 23.98 20.32 10.51
N PRO A 645 24.18 20.06 11.80
CA PRO A 645 25.13 20.81 12.62
C PRO A 645 26.59 20.79 12.09
N GLY A 646 26.94 19.79 11.28
CA GLY A 646 28.25 19.73 10.63
C GLY A 646 28.54 20.91 9.68
N HIS A 647 27.51 21.60 9.19
CA HIS A 647 27.65 22.78 8.33
C HIS A 647 27.81 24.09 9.10
N ASP A 648 27.45 24.17 10.37
CA ASP A 648 27.42 25.38 11.16
C ASP A 648 28.76 26.17 11.19
N PRO A 649 29.94 25.52 11.26
CA PRO A 649 31.22 26.22 11.20
C PRO A 649 31.49 26.95 9.88
N TYR A 650 30.85 26.48 8.79
CA TYR A 650 31.12 26.96 7.43
C TYR A 650 30.06 27.94 6.91
N ARG A 651 28.95 28.16 7.70
CA ARG A 651 27.91 29.11 7.29
C ARG A 651 28.43 30.53 7.20
N PRO A 652 28.03 31.28 6.18
CA PRO A 652 28.35 32.69 6.08
C PRO A 652 27.97 33.46 7.35
N PRO A 653 28.75 34.48 7.77
CA PRO A 653 28.50 35.19 9.03
C PRO A 653 27.05 35.69 9.21
N ARG A 654 26.43 36.18 8.13
CA ARG A 654 25.04 36.65 8.14
C ARG A 654 24.00 35.54 8.31
N LEU A 655 24.38 34.30 8.00
CA LEU A 655 23.51 33.11 8.01
C LEU A 655 23.82 32.15 9.16
N ARG A 656 24.64 32.55 10.13
CA ARG A 656 24.93 31.73 11.32
C ARG A 656 23.78 31.63 12.30
N GLN A 657 22.86 32.60 12.27
CA GLN A 657 21.61 32.54 13.03
C GLN A 657 20.48 32.11 12.08
N ALA A 658 19.79 31.05 12.45
CA ALA A 658 18.67 30.54 11.65
C ALA A 658 17.56 31.58 11.57
N ARG A 659 17.10 31.86 10.35
CA ARG A 659 16.09 32.88 10.06
C ARG A 659 15.21 32.43 8.91
N CYS A 660 13.94 32.24 9.18
CA CYS A 660 12.94 31.90 8.18
C CYS A 660 12.03 33.09 7.86
N VAL A 661 11.85 33.36 6.58
CA VAL A 661 10.90 34.37 6.11
C VAL A 661 9.63 33.69 5.61
N VAL A 662 8.49 34.06 6.21
CA VAL A 662 7.17 33.56 5.82
C VAL A 662 6.51 34.60 4.92
N LEU A 663 6.24 34.20 3.68
CA LEU A 663 5.53 35.06 2.73
C LEU A 663 4.05 35.12 3.09
N THR A 664 3.56 36.30 3.37
CA THR A 664 2.17 36.60 3.70
C THR A 664 1.61 37.66 2.75
N ALA A 665 0.30 37.67 2.57
CA ALA A 665 -0.42 38.67 1.82
C ALA A 665 -1.32 39.50 2.76
N GLU A 666 -1.43 40.81 2.52
CA GLU A 666 -2.31 41.68 3.28
C GLU A 666 -3.78 41.55 2.86
N ASP A 667 -4.02 41.24 1.60
CA ASP A 667 -5.35 41.18 0.98
C ASP A 667 -5.95 39.76 0.91
N GLY A 668 -5.59 38.90 1.84
CA GLY A 668 -6.04 37.52 1.87
C GLY A 668 -5.05 36.54 1.21
N PHE A 669 -5.44 35.25 1.12
CA PHE A 669 -4.58 34.21 0.58
C PHE A 669 -4.88 33.97 -0.90
N ASP A 670 -3.86 33.55 -1.67
CA ASP A 670 -4.06 33.17 -3.05
C ASP A 670 -4.95 31.90 -3.19
N GLU A 671 -5.68 31.83 -4.31
CA GLU A 671 -6.64 30.73 -4.54
C GLU A 671 -5.97 29.34 -4.58
N GLY A 672 -4.69 29.27 -4.98
CA GLY A 672 -3.94 28.03 -4.97
C GLY A 672 -3.68 27.52 -3.56
N SER A 673 -3.23 28.38 -2.66
CA SER A 673 -3.02 28.05 -1.25
C SER A 673 -4.33 27.69 -0.52
N LYS A 674 -5.43 28.43 -0.79
CA LYS A 674 -6.77 28.10 -0.27
C LYS A 674 -7.26 26.74 -0.76
N ALA A 675 -7.04 26.43 -2.02
CA ALA A 675 -7.45 25.13 -2.59
C ALA A 675 -6.70 23.95 -1.95
N VAL A 676 -5.40 24.12 -1.69
CA VAL A 676 -4.54 23.08 -1.09
C VAL A 676 -4.86 22.88 0.40
N TYR A 677 -4.86 23.94 1.19
CA TYR A 677 -4.88 23.84 2.67
C TYR A 677 -6.18 24.26 3.33
N GLY A 678 -7.02 25.03 2.63
CA GLY A 678 -8.18 25.66 3.20
C GLY A 678 -7.85 26.98 3.93
N GLU A 679 -8.71 27.97 3.77
CA GLU A 679 -8.51 29.32 4.28
C GLU A 679 -8.45 29.40 5.80
N TRP A 680 -9.24 28.59 6.50
CA TRP A 680 -9.29 28.51 7.96
C TRP A 680 -7.94 28.16 8.59
N LEU A 681 -7.23 27.14 8.09
CA LEU A 681 -5.94 26.72 8.63
C LEU A 681 -4.84 27.77 8.33
N LEU A 682 -4.90 28.43 7.18
CA LEU A 682 -3.97 29.49 6.84
C LEU A 682 -4.13 30.69 7.79
N TRP A 683 -5.35 31.12 8.09
CA TRP A 683 -5.61 32.17 9.06
C TRP A 683 -5.13 31.81 10.46
N ARG A 684 -5.43 30.61 10.92
CA ARG A 684 -4.94 30.17 12.26
C ARG A 684 -3.43 30.19 12.32
N THR A 685 -2.75 29.67 11.30
CA THR A 685 -1.30 29.69 11.26
C THR A 685 -0.76 31.12 11.27
N GLN A 686 -1.33 32.01 10.47
CA GLN A 686 -0.89 33.43 10.41
C GLN A 686 -1.06 34.14 11.76
N MET A 687 -2.16 33.92 12.45
CA MET A 687 -2.43 34.56 13.75
C MET A 687 -1.55 34.01 14.89
N LEU A 688 -1.12 32.74 14.77
CA LEU A 688 -0.28 32.07 15.76
C LEU A 688 1.22 32.17 15.45
N LEU A 689 1.63 32.86 14.35
CA LEU A 689 3.04 33.04 14.01
C LEU A 689 3.78 33.80 15.13
N PRO A 690 4.76 33.18 15.83
CA PRO A 690 5.59 33.89 16.79
C PRO A 690 6.70 34.67 16.05
N SER A 691 7.38 35.55 16.75
CA SER A 691 8.59 36.24 16.24
C SER A 691 9.82 35.32 16.18
N ALA A 692 9.81 34.21 16.89
CA ALA A 692 10.83 33.18 16.87
C ALA A 692 10.22 31.85 17.33
N VAL A 693 10.76 30.75 16.82
CA VAL A 693 10.40 29.37 17.21
C VAL A 693 11.58 28.70 17.89
N HIS A 694 11.35 28.11 19.07
CA HIS A 694 12.30 27.27 19.76
C HIS A 694 12.01 25.80 19.42
N LEU A 695 12.92 25.22 18.66
CA LEU A 695 12.80 23.80 18.27
C LEU A 695 13.64 22.91 19.22
N PRO A 696 13.08 21.82 19.73
CA PRO A 696 11.76 21.27 19.44
C PRO A 696 10.61 21.73 20.37
N GLU A 697 10.83 22.60 21.31
CA GLU A 697 9.97 22.92 22.47
C GLU A 697 8.61 23.50 22.09
N ASP A 698 8.57 24.41 21.09
CA ASP A 698 7.36 25.10 20.66
C ASP A 698 6.48 24.25 19.74
N ILE A 699 7.00 23.14 19.19
CA ILE A 699 6.28 22.31 18.24
C ILE A 699 4.92 21.86 18.76
N PRO A 700 4.79 21.25 19.97
CA PRO A 700 3.52 20.74 20.41
C PRO A 700 2.46 21.83 20.63
N SER A 701 2.86 22.96 21.25
CA SER A 701 1.94 24.06 21.54
C SER A 701 1.43 24.69 20.24
N LEU A 702 2.30 25.04 19.31
CA LEU A 702 1.93 25.63 18.03
C LEU A 702 1.00 24.73 17.20
N VAL A 703 1.29 23.42 17.17
CA VAL A 703 0.43 22.46 16.45
C VAL A 703 -0.92 22.29 17.17
N GLN A 704 -0.92 22.08 18.49
CA GLN A 704 -2.17 21.92 19.25
C GLN A 704 -3.07 23.16 19.10
N ASP A 705 -2.52 24.34 19.27
CA ASP A 705 -3.27 25.58 19.21
C ASP A 705 -3.80 25.85 17.78
N THR A 706 -3.08 25.46 16.73
CA THR A 706 -3.53 25.56 15.33
C THR A 706 -4.72 24.66 15.03
N TYR A 707 -4.70 23.41 15.51
CA TYR A 707 -5.74 22.44 15.21
C TYR A 707 -6.85 22.35 16.28
N SER A 708 -6.76 23.11 17.40
CA SER A 708 -7.81 23.19 18.41
C SER A 708 -8.99 24.00 17.89
N TRP A 709 -10.19 23.41 17.96
CA TRP A 709 -11.43 24.07 17.52
C TRP A 709 -12.19 24.69 18.70
N GLU A 710 -11.79 24.33 19.90
CA GLU A 710 -12.44 24.78 21.14
C GLU A 710 -11.97 26.18 21.57
N GLU A 711 -10.77 26.60 21.12
CA GLU A 711 -10.20 27.93 21.38
C GLU A 711 -10.44 28.86 20.19
N GLN A 712 -11.66 29.40 20.09
CA GLN A 712 -12.04 30.35 19.03
C GLN A 712 -11.40 31.75 19.20
N ASP A 713 -10.76 32.00 20.33
CA ASP A 713 -10.26 33.34 20.72
C ASP A 713 -9.05 33.82 19.91
N VAL A 714 -8.43 32.97 19.10
CA VAL A 714 -7.21 33.31 18.31
C VAL A 714 -7.53 34.06 17.01
N ILE A 715 -8.71 33.82 16.43
CA ILE A 715 -9.14 34.45 15.20
C ILE A 715 -10.28 35.44 15.51
N PRO A 716 -10.22 36.69 15.00
CA PRO A 716 -11.35 37.61 15.12
C PRO A 716 -12.62 36.95 14.59
N GLN A 717 -13.68 36.97 15.37
CA GLN A 717 -15.00 36.49 14.96
C GLN A 717 -15.59 37.44 13.94
N THR A 718 -15.38 37.17 12.69
CA THR A 718 -15.98 37.87 11.55
C THR A 718 -16.85 36.89 10.76
N GLU A 719 -17.80 37.41 9.98
CA GLU A 719 -18.62 36.55 9.10
C GLU A 719 -17.72 35.70 8.16
N GLU A 720 -16.60 36.24 7.71
CA GLU A 720 -15.64 35.55 6.85
C GLU A 720 -14.92 34.42 7.58
N SER A 721 -14.49 34.63 8.82
CA SER A 721 -13.81 33.60 9.62
C SER A 721 -14.76 32.46 10.00
N GLU A 722 -16.02 32.76 10.33
CA GLU A 722 -17.06 31.77 10.59
C GLU A 722 -17.38 30.95 9.33
N LEU A 723 -17.49 31.61 8.18
CA LEU A 723 -17.71 30.93 6.91
C LEU A 723 -16.53 30.01 6.55
N ALA A 724 -15.29 30.46 6.72
CA ALA A 724 -14.11 29.66 6.45
C ALA A 724 -14.05 28.41 7.35
N LEU A 725 -14.41 28.54 8.64
CA LEU A 725 -14.51 27.40 9.55
C LEU A 725 -15.60 26.41 9.12
N GLN A 726 -16.78 26.90 8.78
CA GLN A 726 -17.87 26.05 8.31
C GLN A 726 -17.49 25.29 7.03
N LEU A 727 -16.87 25.97 6.06
CA LEU A 727 -16.40 25.35 4.83
C LEU A 727 -15.33 24.29 5.09
N TYR A 728 -14.41 24.56 6.01
CA TYR A 728 -13.39 23.59 6.43
C TYR A 728 -14.02 22.34 7.05
N GLN A 729 -14.94 22.51 8.00
CA GLN A 729 -15.64 21.41 8.65
C GLN A 729 -16.49 20.59 7.68
N LEU A 730 -17.18 21.25 6.75
CA LEU A 730 -17.96 20.59 5.71
C LEU A 730 -17.07 19.78 4.76
N LYS A 731 -15.93 20.33 4.37
CA LYS A 731 -14.95 19.63 3.51
C LYS A 731 -14.40 18.38 4.21
N GLU A 732 -13.98 18.48 5.47
CA GLU A 732 -13.53 17.34 6.27
C GLU A 732 -14.61 16.27 6.45
N LYS A 733 -15.83 16.69 6.78
CA LYS A 733 -16.97 15.80 6.94
C LYS A 733 -17.27 15.06 5.62
N SER A 734 -17.34 15.80 4.52
CA SER A 734 -17.58 15.22 3.17
C SER A 734 -16.51 14.21 2.80
N LYS A 735 -15.24 14.48 3.05
CA LYS A 735 -14.15 13.55 2.82
C LYS A 735 -14.31 12.25 3.62
N ARG A 736 -14.62 12.36 4.91
CA ARG A 736 -14.84 11.20 5.78
C ARG A 736 -16.07 10.37 5.34
N GLU A 737 -17.17 11.04 4.94
CA GLU A 737 -18.39 10.37 4.44
C GLU A 737 -18.12 9.66 3.10
N ASN A 738 -17.40 10.29 2.19
CA ASN A 738 -17.01 9.68 0.92
C ASN A 738 -16.14 8.44 1.12
N ALA A 739 -15.14 8.50 2.01
CA ALA A 739 -14.35 7.35 2.39
C ALA A 739 -15.21 6.22 2.98
N GLY A 740 -16.21 6.58 3.80
CA GLY A 740 -17.11 5.65 4.47
C GLY A 740 -17.86 4.70 3.53
N GLN A 741 -18.08 5.10 2.27
CA GLN A 741 -18.79 4.29 1.27
C GLN A 741 -18.04 3.01 0.88
N PHE A 742 -16.72 2.99 0.99
CA PHE A 742 -15.88 1.89 0.55
C PHE A 742 -15.29 1.07 1.69
N LEU A 743 -15.55 1.48 2.93
CA LEU A 743 -15.04 0.80 4.12
C LEU A 743 -15.64 -0.59 4.29
N ILE A 744 -14.79 -1.54 4.68
CA ILE A 744 -15.25 -2.78 5.28
C ILE A 744 -15.86 -2.50 6.67
N LEU A 745 -16.71 -3.40 7.14
CA LEU A 745 -17.27 -3.29 8.49
C LEU A 745 -16.16 -3.42 9.55
N PRO A 746 -16.32 -2.82 10.74
CA PRO A 746 -15.39 -3.04 11.85
C PRO A 746 -15.43 -4.49 12.32
N PRO A 747 -14.33 -5.00 12.92
CA PRO A 747 -14.36 -6.30 13.58
C PRO A 747 -15.32 -6.22 14.77
N LYS A 748 -16.47 -6.91 14.69
CA LYS A 748 -17.42 -6.99 15.80
C LYS A 748 -17.15 -8.24 16.61
N LYS A 749 -16.99 -8.12 17.92
CA LYS A 749 -17.21 -9.24 18.84
C LYS A 749 -18.68 -9.64 18.74
N ARG A 750 -18.94 -10.88 18.34
CA ARG A 750 -20.28 -11.42 18.18
C ARG A 750 -21.08 -11.25 19.50
N THR A 751 -22.24 -10.63 19.44
CA THR A 751 -23.28 -10.83 20.46
C THR A 751 -24.06 -12.07 20.08
N VAL A 752 -24.27 -12.94 21.04
CA VAL A 752 -24.95 -14.26 20.92
C VAL A 752 -26.39 -14.19 20.36
N LEU A 753 -26.95 -12.97 20.23
CA LEU A 753 -28.32 -12.70 19.80
C LEU A 753 -28.51 -12.48 18.28
N ALA A 754 -27.45 -12.23 17.52
CA ALA A 754 -27.54 -12.23 16.07
C ALA A 754 -27.04 -13.60 15.57
N GLY A 755 -27.83 -14.33 14.79
CA GLY A 755 -27.43 -15.58 14.19
C GLY A 755 -26.07 -15.55 13.51
N PRO A 756 -25.51 -16.68 13.11
CA PRO A 756 -24.14 -16.75 12.59
C PRO A 756 -24.02 -15.90 11.32
N ALA A 757 -23.45 -14.68 11.46
CA ALA A 757 -23.00 -13.92 10.30
C ALA A 757 -21.81 -14.64 9.67
N ALA A 758 -21.81 -14.80 8.37
CA ALA A 758 -20.69 -15.33 7.60
C ALA A 758 -20.12 -14.23 6.71
N LEU A 759 -19.01 -14.50 6.01
CA LEU A 759 -18.35 -13.55 5.12
C LEU A 759 -19.29 -12.91 4.10
N ASP A 760 -20.25 -13.67 3.56
CA ASP A 760 -21.25 -13.18 2.62
C ASP A 760 -22.13 -12.07 3.22
N ASP A 761 -22.62 -12.25 4.46
CA ASP A 761 -23.42 -11.24 5.16
C ASP A 761 -22.58 -10.00 5.52
N TRP A 762 -21.28 -10.19 5.76
CA TRP A 762 -20.37 -9.13 6.16
C TRP A 762 -19.89 -8.29 4.97
N MET A 763 -19.70 -8.89 3.79
CA MET A 763 -19.27 -8.21 2.57
C MET A 763 -20.42 -7.83 1.63
N ARG A 764 -21.67 -7.98 2.05
CA ARG A 764 -22.84 -7.60 1.25
C ARG A 764 -22.72 -6.15 0.78
N ASP A 765 -22.24 -5.96 -0.40
CA ASP A 765 -22.40 -4.74 -1.18
C ASP A 765 -21.93 -5.01 -2.63
N GLU A 766 -22.78 -4.67 -3.59
CA GLU A 766 -22.56 -4.86 -5.05
C GLU A 766 -21.29 -4.15 -5.60
N ARG A 767 -20.54 -3.46 -4.76
CA ARG A 767 -19.44 -2.57 -5.14
C ARG A 767 -18.03 -3.08 -4.78
N ALA A 768 -17.83 -4.40 -4.68
CA ALA A 768 -16.46 -4.92 -4.52
C ALA A 768 -15.63 -4.59 -5.76
N ARG A 769 -14.69 -3.67 -5.61
CA ARG A 769 -13.86 -3.13 -6.68
C ARG A 769 -12.74 -4.09 -7.09
N SER A 770 -12.30 -3.97 -8.33
CA SER A 770 -11.00 -4.54 -8.72
C SER A 770 -9.88 -3.90 -7.90
N GLU A 771 -8.71 -4.53 -7.82
CA GLU A 771 -7.57 -3.99 -7.06
C GLU A 771 -7.12 -2.62 -7.59
N SER A 772 -7.15 -2.40 -8.91
CA SER A 772 -6.86 -1.12 -9.53
C SER A 772 -7.85 -0.02 -9.13
N GLN A 773 -9.14 -0.35 -9.10
CA GLN A 773 -10.17 0.56 -8.60
C GLN A 773 -10.04 0.85 -7.11
N ALA A 774 -9.64 -0.14 -6.29
CA ALA A 774 -9.39 0.05 -4.88
C ALA A 774 -8.18 0.97 -4.64
N ARG A 775 -7.10 0.80 -5.40
CA ARG A 775 -5.93 1.71 -5.35
C ARG A 775 -6.32 3.15 -5.70
N ALA A 776 -7.14 3.35 -6.73
CA ALA A 776 -7.64 4.67 -7.10
C ALA A 776 -8.54 5.28 -6.01
N ALA A 777 -9.20 4.44 -5.20
CA ALA A 777 -10.10 4.87 -4.14
C ALA A 777 -9.42 5.13 -2.78
N VAL A 778 -8.13 4.86 -2.62
CA VAL A 778 -7.42 5.06 -1.33
C VAL A 778 -7.18 6.53 -1.02
N ARG A 779 -7.08 7.37 -2.04
CA ARG A 779 -6.83 8.81 -1.91
C ARG A 779 -7.99 9.61 -2.47
N ASP A 780 -8.48 10.60 -1.71
CA ASP A 780 -9.48 11.58 -2.15
C ASP A 780 -8.77 12.73 -2.88
N GLY A 781 -8.13 12.40 -3.99
CA GLY A 781 -7.63 13.43 -4.88
C GLY A 781 -8.49 13.50 -6.14
N ASP A 782 -8.58 14.68 -6.77
CA ASP A 782 -8.95 14.70 -8.17
C ASP A 782 -8.11 13.63 -8.86
N PRO A 783 -8.71 12.76 -9.69
CA PRO A 783 -7.97 11.71 -10.36
C PRO A 783 -6.74 12.33 -11.02
N SER A 784 -5.55 11.91 -10.65
CA SER A 784 -4.34 12.40 -11.28
C SER A 784 -4.03 11.54 -12.48
N ILE A 785 -3.94 12.17 -13.64
CA ILE A 785 -3.53 11.49 -14.86
C ILE A 785 -2.01 11.43 -14.86
N GLU A 786 -1.48 10.21 -14.91
CA GLU A 786 -0.07 9.96 -15.20
C GLU A 786 0.05 9.52 -16.66
N VAL A 787 1.08 10.02 -17.34
CA VAL A 787 1.35 9.72 -18.74
C VAL A 787 2.80 9.31 -18.93
N LEU A 788 3.07 8.48 -19.91
CA LEU A 788 4.41 8.24 -20.43
C LEU A 788 4.71 9.30 -21.47
N VAL A 789 5.80 10.02 -21.35
CA VAL A 789 6.15 11.12 -22.28
C VAL A 789 7.17 10.64 -23.29
N MET A 790 6.83 10.73 -24.57
CA MET A 790 7.68 10.38 -25.69
C MET A 790 7.70 11.48 -26.71
N MET A 791 8.68 11.51 -27.59
CA MET A 791 8.78 12.47 -28.69
C MET A 791 8.38 11.82 -30.01
N LYS A 792 7.47 12.45 -30.76
CA LYS A 792 7.08 12.07 -32.11
C LYS A 792 7.80 12.96 -33.11
N CYS A 793 8.68 12.39 -33.89
CA CYS A 793 9.43 13.09 -34.92
C CYS A 793 8.63 13.28 -36.21
N ARG A 794 9.07 14.22 -37.05
CA ARG A 794 8.45 14.50 -38.36
C ARG A 794 8.51 13.33 -39.32
N ASP A 795 9.51 12.45 -39.17
CA ASP A 795 9.63 11.20 -39.94
C ASP A 795 8.64 10.12 -39.52
N GLY A 796 7.81 10.38 -38.51
CA GLY A 796 6.83 9.46 -37.96
C GLY A 796 7.39 8.52 -36.89
N SER A 797 8.70 8.54 -36.63
CA SER A 797 9.31 7.73 -35.55
C SER A 797 8.94 8.27 -34.18
N VAL A 798 8.76 7.38 -33.19
CA VAL A 798 8.63 7.72 -31.79
C VAL A 798 9.95 7.46 -31.10
N ARG A 799 10.41 8.43 -30.28
CA ARG A 799 11.72 8.42 -29.62
C ARG A 799 11.62 8.83 -28.17
N PHE A 800 12.61 8.48 -27.39
CA PHE A 800 12.86 9.15 -26.11
C PHE A 800 13.22 10.61 -26.35
N LEU A 801 13.04 11.45 -25.33
CA LEU A 801 13.56 12.82 -25.37
C LEU A 801 15.08 12.79 -25.55
N PRO A 802 15.70 13.80 -26.21
CA PRO A 802 17.11 13.73 -26.59
C PRO A 802 18.10 13.45 -25.45
N TRP A 803 17.75 13.85 -24.23
CA TRP A 803 18.57 13.65 -23.03
C TRP A 803 18.20 12.37 -22.25
N GLN A 804 17.17 11.62 -22.70
CA GLN A 804 16.77 10.34 -22.13
C GLN A 804 17.15 9.22 -23.08
N GLU A 805 17.77 8.13 -22.59
CA GLU A 805 18.17 6.94 -23.35
C GLU A 805 18.89 7.30 -24.69
N GLY A 806 19.62 8.43 -24.70
CA GLY A 806 20.31 8.93 -25.90
C GLY A 806 19.39 9.34 -27.05
N GLY A 807 18.11 9.61 -26.82
CA GLY A 807 17.12 9.91 -27.86
C GLY A 807 16.81 8.73 -28.78
N ALA A 808 17.02 7.49 -28.32
CA ALA A 808 16.82 6.29 -29.10
C ALA A 808 15.38 6.15 -29.58
N ALA A 809 15.20 5.59 -30.79
CA ALA A 809 13.88 5.26 -31.32
C ALA A 809 13.31 4.05 -30.60
N VAL A 810 12.00 4.04 -30.40
CA VAL A 810 11.25 2.94 -29.80
C VAL A 810 10.40 2.22 -30.85
N PRO A 811 10.18 0.90 -30.73
CA PRO A 811 9.38 0.17 -31.70
C PRO A 811 7.90 0.57 -31.63
N THR A 812 7.30 0.82 -32.78
CA THR A 812 5.85 1.08 -32.92
C THR A 812 5.15 0.01 -33.77
N ASP A 813 5.93 -0.77 -34.50
CA ASP A 813 5.51 -1.84 -35.42
C ASP A 813 5.42 -3.23 -34.75
N ARG A 814 6.05 -3.40 -33.60
CA ARG A 814 6.02 -4.61 -32.78
C ARG A 814 5.82 -4.28 -31.29
N PRO A 815 5.45 -5.26 -30.45
CA PRO A 815 5.49 -5.08 -29.02
C PRO A 815 6.92 -4.80 -28.54
N PRO A 816 7.13 -3.82 -27.65
CA PRO A 816 8.43 -3.59 -27.03
C PRO A 816 8.90 -4.80 -26.23
N SER A 817 10.18 -5.08 -26.25
CA SER A 817 10.83 -6.06 -25.38
C SER A 817 10.69 -5.64 -23.90
N LEU A 818 11.03 -6.54 -22.98
CA LEU A 818 10.96 -6.24 -21.55
C LEU A 818 11.87 -5.06 -21.15
N GLU A 819 13.06 -4.96 -21.74
CA GLU A 819 14.01 -3.85 -21.50
C GLU A 819 13.49 -2.55 -22.08
N GLU A 820 13.01 -2.56 -23.33
CA GLU A 820 12.39 -1.41 -23.98
C GLU A 820 11.14 -0.94 -23.18
N SER A 821 10.29 -1.89 -22.76
CA SER A 821 9.11 -1.58 -21.95
C SER A 821 9.47 -0.91 -20.63
N ARG A 822 10.54 -1.34 -19.97
CA ARG A 822 11.04 -0.71 -18.73
C ARG A 822 11.57 0.70 -18.98
N ALA A 823 12.35 0.90 -20.03
CA ALA A 823 12.86 2.22 -20.37
C ALA A 823 11.73 3.20 -20.70
N ILE A 824 10.70 2.74 -21.42
CA ILE A 824 9.49 3.50 -21.74
C ILE A 824 8.69 3.80 -20.43
N ALA A 825 8.47 2.81 -19.59
CA ALA A 825 7.72 2.97 -18.35
C ALA A 825 8.37 3.95 -17.35
N ARG A 826 9.68 4.17 -17.45
CA ARG A 826 10.41 5.19 -16.69
C ARG A 826 10.08 6.62 -17.14
N GLN A 827 9.59 6.83 -18.36
CA GLN A 827 9.25 8.16 -18.89
C GLN A 827 7.93 8.71 -18.35
N ARG A 828 7.62 8.42 -17.11
CA ARG A 828 6.37 8.77 -16.44
C ARG A 828 6.38 10.22 -15.95
N LEU A 829 5.26 10.89 -16.17
CA LEU A 829 5.00 12.26 -15.74
C LEU A 829 3.57 12.38 -15.22
N ARG A 830 3.39 13.10 -14.14
CA ARG A 830 2.08 13.44 -13.61
C ARG A 830 1.59 14.75 -14.22
N LEU A 831 0.45 14.72 -14.90
CA LEU A 831 -0.17 15.93 -15.44
C LEU A 831 -0.67 16.85 -14.32
N PRO A 832 -0.67 18.17 -14.55
CA PRO A 832 -1.29 19.15 -13.66
C PRO A 832 -2.75 18.83 -13.34
N GLY A 833 -3.20 19.08 -12.10
CA GLY A 833 -4.59 18.84 -11.68
C GLY A 833 -5.65 19.54 -12.51
N TYR A 834 -5.28 20.56 -13.31
CA TYR A 834 -6.16 21.18 -14.30
C TYR A 834 -6.76 20.16 -15.28
N PHE A 835 -5.94 19.20 -15.77
CA PHE A 835 -6.35 18.16 -16.73
C PHE A 835 -7.18 17.06 -16.11
N SER A 836 -7.19 16.95 -14.79
CA SER A 836 -7.93 15.92 -14.05
C SER A 836 -9.28 16.41 -13.50
N ARG A 837 -9.65 17.68 -13.75
CA ARG A 837 -10.95 18.19 -13.33
C ARG A 837 -12.09 17.51 -14.05
N ARG A 838 -13.23 17.35 -13.39
CA ARG A 838 -14.42 16.63 -13.91
C ARG A 838 -14.85 17.04 -15.33
N TRP A 839 -14.63 18.30 -15.69
CA TRP A 839 -15.01 18.81 -17.03
C TRP A 839 -13.94 18.55 -18.09
N ALA A 840 -12.69 18.22 -17.72
CA ALA A 840 -11.59 18.02 -18.65
C ALA A 840 -11.16 16.55 -18.78
N ILE A 841 -11.32 15.76 -17.74
CA ILE A 841 -10.72 14.43 -17.59
C ILE A 841 -11.11 13.48 -18.73
N ASP A 842 -12.40 13.45 -19.10
CA ASP A 842 -12.88 12.53 -20.15
C ASP A 842 -12.30 12.91 -21.53
N ALA A 843 -12.19 14.21 -21.80
CA ALA A 843 -11.60 14.72 -23.04
C ALA A 843 -10.10 14.41 -23.09
N VAL A 844 -9.38 14.64 -22.00
CA VAL A 844 -7.94 14.35 -21.87
C VAL A 844 -7.65 12.87 -22.07
N ILE A 845 -8.39 11.98 -21.38
CA ILE A 845 -8.23 10.54 -21.54
C ILE A 845 -8.54 10.11 -22.96
N GLY A 846 -9.66 10.60 -23.53
CA GLY A 846 -10.07 10.26 -24.91
C GLY A 846 -9.03 10.67 -25.96
N GLU A 847 -8.41 11.86 -25.83
CA GLU A 847 -7.35 12.31 -26.73
C GLU A 847 -6.08 11.45 -26.60
N LEU A 848 -5.67 11.09 -25.35
CA LEU A 848 -4.50 10.24 -25.11
C LEU A 848 -4.73 8.80 -25.58
N GLU A 849 -5.91 8.22 -25.34
CA GLU A 849 -6.28 6.89 -25.84
C GLU A 849 -6.29 6.86 -27.40
N GLU A 850 -6.77 7.92 -28.03
CA GLU A 850 -6.74 8.03 -29.48
C GLU A 850 -5.31 8.09 -30.04
N GLN A 851 -4.39 8.83 -29.36
CA GLN A 851 -2.98 8.83 -29.70
C GLN A 851 -2.38 7.42 -29.57
N ASN A 852 -2.67 6.71 -28.46
CA ASN A 852 -2.22 5.34 -28.24
C ASN A 852 -2.71 4.41 -29.36
N ARG A 853 -3.99 4.51 -29.71
CA ARG A 853 -4.58 3.67 -30.74
C ARG A 853 -3.99 3.92 -32.13
N CYS A 854 -3.73 5.18 -32.46
CA CYS A 854 -3.23 5.56 -33.77
C CYS A 854 -1.74 5.24 -33.97
N PHE A 855 -0.94 5.36 -32.90
CA PHE A 855 0.53 5.34 -33.05
C PHE A 855 1.22 4.23 -32.26
N LEU A 856 0.59 3.70 -31.21
CA LEU A 856 1.23 2.83 -30.21
C LEU A 856 0.42 1.56 -29.92
N GLY A 857 -0.43 1.12 -30.85
CA GLY A 857 -1.32 -0.04 -30.65
C GLY A 857 -0.60 -1.33 -30.23
N GLN A 858 0.65 -1.52 -30.68
CA GLN A 858 1.46 -2.69 -30.31
C GLN A 858 1.93 -2.67 -28.86
N TRP A 859 2.01 -1.51 -28.23
CA TRP A 859 2.45 -1.37 -26.83
C TRP A 859 1.47 -1.98 -25.84
N GLN A 860 0.18 -2.03 -26.19
CA GLN A 860 -0.86 -2.66 -25.37
C GLN A 860 -0.68 -4.19 -25.22
N GLN A 861 0.19 -4.80 -26.01
CA GLN A 861 0.54 -6.22 -25.88
C GLN A 861 1.72 -6.47 -24.91
N ALA A 862 2.42 -5.40 -24.50
CA ALA A 862 3.48 -5.49 -23.51
C ALA A 862 2.90 -5.31 -22.10
N PRO A 863 3.03 -6.29 -21.17
CA PRO A 863 2.35 -6.26 -19.86
C PRO A 863 2.65 -5.02 -19.00
N MET A 864 3.82 -4.41 -19.16
CA MET A 864 4.20 -3.19 -18.44
C MET A 864 3.60 -1.91 -19.01
N LEU A 865 3.10 -1.95 -20.26
CA LEU A 865 2.58 -0.79 -20.99
C LEU A 865 1.07 -0.92 -21.27
N GLU A 866 0.48 -2.04 -20.92
CA GLU A 866 -0.96 -2.29 -21.06
C GLU A 866 -1.76 -1.28 -20.21
N GLY A 867 -2.64 -0.53 -20.87
CA GLY A 867 -3.47 0.49 -20.21
C GLY A 867 -2.77 1.80 -19.87
N GLU A 868 -1.47 1.95 -20.16
CA GLU A 868 -0.74 3.21 -19.94
C GLU A 868 -1.11 4.25 -21.00
N LEU A 869 -1.27 5.50 -20.57
CA LEU A 869 -1.52 6.65 -21.44
C LEU A 869 -0.19 7.28 -21.85
N VAL A 870 -0.05 7.64 -23.12
CA VAL A 870 1.18 8.25 -23.64
C VAL A 870 0.89 9.66 -24.15
N LEU A 871 1.70 10.61 -23.73
CA LEU A 871 1.73 11.98 -24.25
C LEU A 871 2.87 12.08 -25.27
N LEU A 872 2.52 12.31 -26.53
CA LEU A 872 3.48 12.51 -27.61
C LEU A 872 3.77 14.01 -27.78
N LEU A 873 4.99 14.41 -27.47
CA LEU A 873 5.51 15.76 -27.72
C LEU A 873 6.09 15.81 -29.14
N ASP A 874 6.06 16.98 -29.76
CA ASP A 874 6.77 17.27 -31.02
C ASP A 874 8.29 17.49 -30.79
N GLU A 875 9.02 17.81 -31.86
CA GLU A 875 10.46 18.09 -31.81
C GLU A 875 10.82 19.40 -31.06
N GLU A 876 9.83 20.24 -30.76
CA GLU A 876 9.92 21.46 -29.93
C GLU A 876 9.48 21.17 -28.47
N PHE A 877 9.32 19.90 -28.12
CA PHE A 877 8.86 19.41 -26.83
C PHE A 877 7.50 19.95 -26.40
N SER A 878 6.62 20.23 -27.37
CA SER A 878 5.28 20.72 -27.15
C SER A 878 4.19 19.75 -27.61
N ALA A 879 3.00 19.86 -27.05
CA ALA A 879 1.82 19.13 -27.46
C ALA A 879 0.57 19.95 -27.18
N HIS A 880 -0.54 19.57 -27.82
CA HIS A 880 -1.87 20.08 -27.51
C HIS A 880 -2.68 18.99 -26.81
N LEU A 881 -3.32 19.34 -25.70
CA LEU A 881 -4.16 18.46 -24.91
C LEU A 881 -5.34 19.23 -24.31
N ALA A 882 -6.56 18.79 -24.60
CA ALA A 882 -7.80 19.41 -24.14
C ALA A 882 -7.83 20.96 -24.34
N GLY A 883 -7.40 21.43 -25.53
CA GLY A 883 -7.38 22.86 -25.89
C GLY A 883 -6.35 23.71 -25.15
N SER A 884 -5.37 23.08 -24.55
CA SER A 884 -4.22 23.75 -23.91
C SER A 884 -2.94 23.33 -24.59
N ARG A 885 -2.03 24.29 -24.80
CA ARG A 885 -0.66 23.98 -25.21
C ARG A 885 0.13 23.56 -23.99
N ILE A 886 0.80 22.43 -24.09
CA ILE A 886 1.72 21.86 -23.09
C ILE A 886 3.14 21.96 -23.64
N VAL A 887 4.08 22.35 -22.80
CA VAL A 887 5.51 22.35 -23.14
C VAL A 887 6.28 21.69 -22.01
N TYR A 888 7.18 20.79 -22.35
CA TYR A 888 8.10 20.18 -21.39
C TYR A 888 9.51 20.73 -21.55
N ASP A 889 10.10 21.15 -20.45
CA ASP A 889 11.46 21.67 -20.38
C ASP A 889 12.22 20.97 -19.25
N ARG A 890 13.46 20.54 -19.49
CA ARG A 890 14.28 19.80 -18.52
C ARG A 890 14.52 20.60 -17.23
N GLU A 891 14.60 21.94 -17.31
CA GLU A 891 14.88 22.78 -16.14
C GLU A 891 13.62 23.29 -15.47
N ARG A 892 12.52 23.45 -16.22
CA ARG A 892 11.25 24.02 -15.75
C ARG A 892 10.17 22.97 -15.47
N GLY A 893 10.34 21.75 -16.02
CA GLY A 893 9.30 20.71 -15.99
C GLY A 893 8.16 21.02 -16.96
N LEU A 894 6.99 20.46 -16.71
CA LEU A 894 5.81 20.67 -17.52
C LEU A 894 5.19 22.05 -17.26
N THR A 895 4.96 22.79 -18.33
CA THR A 895 4.20 24.05 -18.32
C THR A 895 2.99 23.93 -19.24
N TYR A 896 1.92 24.68 -18.96
CA TYR A 896 0.73 24.69 -19.80
C TYR A 896 0.05 26.07 -19.79
N GLY A 897 -0.59 26.42 -20.90
CA GLY A 897 -1.36 27.64 -21.06
C GLY A 897 -2.51 27.47 -22.05
N LYS A 898 -3.59 28.28 -21.90
CA LYS A 898 -4.59 28.38 -22.96
C LYS A 898 -3.97 29.11 -24.14
N GLU A 899 -4.19 28.62 -25.35
CA GLU A 899 -3.93 29.46 -26.54
C GLU A 899 -4.82 30.68 -26.46
N GLU A 900 -4.22 31.88 -26.47
CA GLU A 900 -4.93 33.08 -26.87
C GLU A 900 -5.38 32.80 -28.31
N ALA A 901 -6.69 32.83 -28.52
CA ALA A 901 -7.25 32.77 -29.86
C ALA A 901 -6.55 33.87 -30.69
N CYS A 902 -5.62 33.48 -31.56
CA CYS A 902 -5.17 34.35 -32.61
C CYS A 902 -6.44 34.67 -33.39
N GLU A 903 -6.93 35.90 -33.25
CA GLU A 903 -7.89 36.46 -34.15
C GLU A 903 -7.33 36.25 -35.55
N ARG A 904 -7.91 35.32 -36.27
CA ARG A 904 -7.75 35.25 -37.73
C ARG A 904 -8.49 36.49 -38.25
N ASP A 905 -7.80 37.63 -38.22
CA ASP A 905 -8.19 38.76 -39.03
C ASP A 905 -8.23 38.31 -40.47
N GLY A 906 -9.36 38.60 -41.03
CA GLY A 906 -9.79 38.15 -42.33
C GLY A 906 -8.89 38.54 -43.52
N ILE A 907 -8.95 37.74 -44.54
CA ILE A 907 -9.21 38.15 -45.89
C ILE A 907 -10.22 37.17 -46.48
#